data_49a75dddbb77ad785b63bc2f6b411f4b
#
_entry.id   49a75dddbb77ad785b63bc2f6b411f4b
#
_cell.length_a   1.000
_cell.length_b   1.000
_cell.length_c   1.000
_cell.angle_alpha   90.00
_cell.angle_beta   90.00
_cell.angle_gamma   90.00
#
_symmetry.space_group_name_H-M   'P 1'
#
loop_
_entity.id
_entity.type
_entity.pdbx_description
1 polymer ?
#
loop_
_entity_poly.entity_id
_entity_poly.type
_entity_poly.pdbx_seq_one_letter_code
_entity_poly.pdbx_strand_id
1 'polypeptide(L)'
;MKKPAWLIYTVKTAIALLTVLICLELFPHKVNGFKYRFSVGKPWNYELLTADKDFPIYKTEDQLTKEREEVLKDYRPYYYYDAEIAESRMSQLIGSTYDPQTQQYLKRELPHIFQNGIITADDENILTNSGYDYVHVVDSAHTVSIHAVDEFFTPKTAYTYLFENAPVGNTLAQLNVNRYLEPNVLLDTLTSNRVKESLLSQISLTQGIVQQGQGIVNRGDIVTPETYQILYSLKLSTEQDMQTQRLSIWTLLGEAGMIVIVLCLMWLYLFVFRKKLSGDLRALSLLWAMMIIIIVICACIVRFTPVSVYIVPFAWVALIICVFYNPRTAFITYLSTILLSAIVVPQPFEFLFVHIIVGYVAISSLHDLTQRSQIINTALLILLSYAVAYSAITLAEEGTWEMLDWHVYVCFAINALLVVFSYGLIYIIERLFGLTSAITLVELTNVSSNLMLQFAEKAPGTFQHSLQVSTLAAEAAKKIGANALLVRTGGLYHDIGKMVNAHCFTENQFGDNPLSKLSYVDAAQIVIGHVAEGVRIAKKNKIPETIIHFIETHHGTGKALYFFNSYCNEHPGEDIDETPFTYPGPMPDSKETAILMLADGVEARTRSLQEFTEESISSAVDQMINAQIASGQLKHTSLSFKDIEEIRQVFKEKILSMNHHRISYPERKTE
;
A
#
# COMPACT_ATOMS: atom_id res chain seq x y z
N MET A 1 26.94 -15.57 15.45
CA MET A 1 26.41 -15.72 16.83
C MET A 1 24.89 -15.97 16.74
N LYS A 2 24.41 -17.14 17.17
CA LYS A 2 22.97 -17.41 17.30
C LYS A 2 22.37 -16.49 18.36
N LYS A 3 21.38 -15.67 17.99
CA LYS A 3 20.67 -14.83 18.97
C LYS A 3 20.02 -15.71 20.03
N PRO A 4 20.00 -15.31 21.31
CA PRO A 4 19.45 -16.13 22.40
C PRO A 4 17.93 -16.35 22.16
N ALA A 5 17.45 -17.56 22.43
CA ALA A 5 16.08 -17.96 22.13
C ALA A 5 15.04 -17.04 22.80
N TRP A 6 15.29 -16.58 24.03
CA TRP A 6 14.39 -15.67 24.75
C TRP A 6 14.17 -14.34 23.97
N LEU A 7 15.22 -13.79 23.33
CA LEU A 7 15.13 -12.55 22.56
C LEU A 7 14.21 -12.73 21.34
N ILE A 8 14.26 -13.90 20.72
CA ILE A 8 13.39 -14.24 19.58
C ILE A 8 11.93 -14.30 20.04
N TYR A 9 11.64 -14.90 21.19
CA TYR A 9 10.30 -14.98 21.74
C TYR A 9 9.76 -13.60 22.15
N THR A 10 10.57 -12.78 22.82
CA THR A 10 10.14 -11.42 23.21
C THR A 10 9.84 -10.53 22.01
N VAL A 11 10.66 -10.59 20.95
CA VAL A 11 10.40 -9.84 19.72
C VAL A 11 9.10 -10.31 19.05
N LYS A 12 8.85 -11.61 19.01
CA LYS A 12 7.63 -12.20 18.44
C LYS A 12 6.37 -11.73 19.18
N THR A 13 6.38 -11.81 20.52
CA THR A 13 5.24 -11.36 21.33
C THR A 13 5.04 -9.85 21.22
N ALA A 14 6.12 -9.06 21.17
CA ALA A 14 6.03 -7.62 20.98
C ALA A 14 5.40 -7.25 19.62
N ILE A 15 5.79 -7.93 18.53
CA ILE A 15 5.20 -7.73 17.19
C ILE A 15 3.71 -8.09 17.21
N ALA A 16 3.34 -9.23 17.81
CA ALA A 16 1.93 -9.64 17.87
C ALA A 16 1.09 -8.64 18.67
N LEU A 17 1.55 -8.19 19.84
CA LEU A 17 0.87 -7.17 20.64
C LEU A 17 0.75 -5.84 19.91
N LEU A 18 1.82 -5.40 19.25
CA LEU A 18 1.81 -4.17 18.45
C LEU A 18 0.79 -4.28 17.31
N THR A 19 0.68 -5.43 16.64
CA THR A 19 -0.31 -5.64 15.59
C THR A 19 -1.73 -5.56 16.13
N VAL A 20 -1.99 -6.17 17.29
CA VAL A 20 -3.32 -6.08 17.94
C VAL A 20 -3.65 -4.63 18.26
N LEU A 21 -2.71 -3.88 18.84
CA LEU A 21 -2.92 -2.46 19.19
C LEU A 21 -3.17 -1.60 17.93
N ILE A 22 -2.37 -1.78 16.87
CA ILE A 22 -2.56 -1.07 15.60
C ILE A 22 -3.93 -1.39 15.01
N CYS A 23 -4.32 -2.66 14.97
CA CYS A 23 -5.61 -3.05 14.44
C CYS A 23 -6.77 -2.48 15.27
N LEU A 24 -6.69 -2.51 16.60
CA LEU A 24 -7.73 -1.95 17.48
C LEU A 24 -7.88 -0.43 17.30
N GLU A 25 -6.78 0.31 17.15
CA GLU A 25 -6.83 1.76 16.94
C GLU A 25 -7.37 2.14 15.56
N LEU A 26 -7.03 1.35 14.53
CA LEU A 26 -7.42 1.62 13.16
C LEU A 26 -8.85 1.18 12.85
N PHE A 27 -9.36 0.19 13.57
CA PHE A 27 -10.69 -0.33 13.29
C PHE A 27 -11.74 0.69 13.74
N PRO A 28 -12.67 1.04 12.85
CA PRO A 28 -13.82 1.80 13.28
C PRO A 28 -14.60 0.89 14.23
N HIS A 29 -14.66 1.26 15.49
CA HIS A 29 -15.46 0.56 16.48
C HIS A 29 -16.92 0.63 16.03
N LYS A 30 -17.36 -0.38 15.28
CA LYS A 30 -18.72 -0.44 14.75
C LYS A 30 -19.68 -0.72 15.89
N VAL A 31 -20.33 0.29 16.36
CA VAL A 31 -21.72 0.12 16.83
C VAL A 31 -22.53 -0.28 15.60
N ASN A 32 -23.39 -1.27 15.72
CA ASN A 32 -24.17 -1.88 14.62
C ASN A 32 -24.68 -0.83 13.62
N GLY A 33 -23.98 -0.62 12.50
CA GLY A 33 -24.39 0.30 11.46
C GLY A 33 -25.66 -0.15 10.76
N PHE A 34 -26.35 0.79 10.14
CA PHE A 34 -27.52 0.49 9.34
C PHE A 34 -27.19 -0.53 8.23
N LYS A 35 -27.79 -1.72 8.31
CA LYS A 35 -27.39 -2.90 7.50
C LYS A 35 -28.15 -3.02 6.17
N TYR A 36 -29.16 -2.18 5.94
CA TYR A 36 -30.11 -2.38 4.86
C TYR A 36 -29.82 -1.46 3.68
N ARG A 37 -29.93 -1.99 2.47
CA ARG A 37 -29.91 -1.21 1.22
C ARG A 37 -31.35 -1.01 0.76
N PHE A 38 -31.73 0.20 0.42
CA PHE A 38 -33.08 0.54 0.02
C PHE A 38 -33.08 1.65 -1.04
N SER A 39 -34.07 1.65 -1.90
CA SER A 39 -34.30 2.67 -2.92
C SER A 39 -35.79 2.84 -3.14
N VAL A 40 -36.21 4.07 -3.44
CA VAL A 40 -37.63 4.35 -3.75
C VAL A 40 -38.09 3.52 -4.94
N GLY A 41 -39.28 2.93 -4.85
CA GLY A 41 -39.92 2.14 -5.91
C GLY A 41 -39.46 0.69 -5.99
N LYS A 42 -38.47 0.26 -5.17
CA LYS A 42 -38.02 -1.14 -5.10
C LYS A 42 -38.69 -1.89 -3.95
N PRO A 43 -38.90 -3.22 -4.06
CA PRO A 43 -39.42 -4.02 -2.97
C PRO A 43 -38.36 -4.17 -1.87
N TRP A 44 -38.82 -4.19 -0.62
CA TRP A 44 -38.01 -4.49 0.55
C TRP A 44 -37.66 -5.97 0.60
N ASN A 45 -36.41 -6.32 0.47
CA ASN A 45 -35.95 -7.72 0.36
C ASN A 45 -35.60 -8.39 1.69
N TYR A 46 -35.71 -7.66 2.81
CA TYR A 46 -35.33 -8.14 4.13
C TYR A 46 -36.62 -8.49 4.91
N GLU A 47 -36.44 -9.09 6.09
CA GLU A 47 -37.57 -9.36 7.00
C GLU A 47 -38.23 -8.08 7.51
N LEU A 48 -39.35 -8.23 8.27
CA LEU A 48 -40.03 -7.09 8.90
C LEU A 48 -39.04 -6.24 9.68
N LEU A 49 -38.91 -4.96 9.31
CA LEU A 49 -38.13 -4.00 10.06
C LEU A 49 -39.03 -3.25 11.04
N THR A 50 -38.73 -3.35 12.33
CA THR A 50 -39.35 -2.60 13.41
C THR A 50 -38.33 -1.62 13.99
N ALA A 51 -38.80 -0.49 14.50
CA ALA A 51 -37.96 0.46 15.22
C ALA A 51 -37.50 -0.15 16.55
N ASP A 52 -36.20 -0.22 16.75
CA ASP A 52 -35.54 -0.70 17.97
C ASP A 52 -35.51 0.36 19.09
N LYS A 53 -35.74 1.63 18.75
CA LYS A 53 -35.81 2.79 19.64
C LYS A 53 -36.68 3.89 19.02
N ASP A 54 -37.03 4.89 19.81
CA ASP A 54 -37.66 6.12 19.30
C ASP A 54 -36.65 6.89 18.47
N PHE A 55 -37.03 7.37 17.29
CA PHE A 55 -36.20 8.23 16.47
C PHE A 55 -37.02 9.26 15.68
N PRO A 56 -36.48 10.48 15.46
CA PRO A 56 -37.16 11.51 14.70
C PRO A 56 -37.12 11.22 13.19
N ILE A 57 -38.18 11.62 12.48
CA ILE A 57 -38.23 11.61 11.02
C ILE A 57 -37.68 12.94 10.53
N TYR A 58 -36.50 12.93 9.89
CA TYR A 58 -35.89 14.11 9.31
C TYR A 58 -36.59 14.52 8.01
N LYS A 59 -36.81 15.84 7.85
CA LYS A 59 -37.35 16.40 6.60
C LYS A 59 -36.32 16.29 5.47
N THR A 60 -36.82 16.19 4.22
CA THR A 60 -35.96 16.25 3.03
C THR A 60 -35.50 17.68 2.78
N GLU A 61 -34.40 17.87 2.03
CA GLU A 61 -33.93 19.19 1.64
C GLU A 61 -34.98 19.99 0.85
N ASP A 62 -35.78 19.34 0.03
CA ASP A 62 -36.87 20.00 -0.71
C ASP A 62 -37.96 20.54 0.24
N GLN A 63 -38.29 19.78 1.30
CA GLN A 63 -39.24 20.22 2.33
C GLN A 63 -38.68 21.40 3.12
N LEU A 64 -37.41 21.30 3.54
CA LEU A 64 -36.73 22.37 4.25
C LEU A 64 -36.59 23.63 3.43
N THR A 65 -36.30 23.49 2.14
CA THR A 65 -36.20 24.65 1.22
C THR A 65 -37.54 25.35 1.07
N LYS A 66 -38.63 24.61 0.87
CA LYS A 66 -39.96 25.18 0.80
C LYS A 66 -40.37 25.90 2.08
N GLU A 67 -40.10 25.29 3.26
CA GLU A 67 -40.40 25.93 4.54
C GLU A 67 -39.53 27.20 4.78
N ARG A 68 -38.26 27.16 4.37
CA ARG A 68 -37.38 28.36 4.41
C ARG A 68 -37.91 29.47 3.53
N GLU A 69 -38.33 29.16 2.33
CA GLU A 69 -38.95 30.13 1.42
C GLU A 69 -40.26 30.70 2.02
N GLU A 70 -41.09 29.84 2.62
CA GLU A 70 -42.33 30.25 3.22
C GLU A 70 -42.14 31.17 4.42
N VAL A 71 -41.23 30.85 5.34
CA VAL A 71 -40.89 31.67 6.51
C VAL A 71 -40.24 32.97 6.08
N LEU A 72 -39.50 33.01 5.00
CA LEU A 72 -38.87 34.22 4.51
C LEU A 72 -39.81 35.15 3.71
N LYS A 73 -41.03 34.69 3.32
CA LYS A 73 -42.00 35.55 2.64
C LYS A 73 -42.42 36.73 3.48
N ASP A 74 -42.55 36.55 4.78
CA ASP A 74 -42.94 37.61 5.71
C ASP A 74 -41.76 38.37 6.29
N TYR A 75 -40.53 37.95 5.96
CA TYR A 75 -39.34 38.66 6.39
C TYR A 75 -39.21 40.02 5.70
N ARG A 76 -38.87 41.06 6.47
CA ARG A 76 -38.60 42.41 5.98
C ARG A 76 -37.25 42.86 6.54
N PRO A 77 -36.38 43.51 5.75
CA PRO A 77 -35.11 44.01 6.22
C PRO A 77 -35.27 45.19 7.15
N TYR A 78 -34.31 45.33 8.05
CA TYR A 78 -34.25 46.43 9.03
C TYR A 78 -33.31 47.52 8.53
N TYR A 79 -33.78 48.76 8.60
CA TYR A 79 -33.01 49.96 8.33
C TYR A 79 -32.88 50.77 9.59
N TYR A 80 -31.83 51.56 9.73
CA TYR A 80 -31.57 52.46 10.83
C TYR A 80 -31.72 53.88 10.33
N TYR A 81 -32.54 54.70 11.03
CA TYR A 81 -32.70 56.14 10.77
C TYR A 81 -31.66 56.92 11.55
N ASP A 82 -30.75 57.60 10.84
CA ASP A 82 -29.72 58.46 11.43
C ASP A 82 -30.19 59.90 11.47
N ALA A 83 -30.64 60.36 12.69
CA ALA A 83 -31.09 61.68 12.92
C ALA A 83 -29.94 62.70 12.87
N GLU A 84 -28.72 62.28 13.24
CA GLU A 84 -27.56 63.22 13.26
C GLU A 84 -27.16 63.60 11.82
N ILE A 85 -27.17 62.71 10.93
CA ILE A 85 -26.95 62.97 9.49
C ILE A 85 -28.03 63.89 8.97
N ALA A 86 -29.31 63.62 9.25
CA ALA A 86 -30.43 64.44 8.82
C ALA A 86 -30.30 65.85 9.29
N GLU A 87 -30.13 66.08 10.60
CA GLU A 87 -30.02 67.44 11.23
C GLU A 87 -28.77 68.17 10.73
N SER A 88 -27.63 67.50 10.66
CA SER A 88 -26.39 68.09 10.19
C SER A 88 -26.47 68.56 8.75
N ARG A 89 -26.99 67.70 7.82
CA ARG A 89 -27.10 68.02 6.40
C ARG A 89 -28.17 69.12 6.14
N MET A 90 -29.30 69.08 6.84
CA MET A 90 -30.31 70.12 6.75
C MET A 90 -29.75 71.50 7.21
N SER A 91 -29.07 71.56 8.34
CA SER A 91 -28.48 72.78 8.87
C SER A 91 -27.41 73.32 7.92
N GLN A 92 -26.55 72.49 7.39
CA GLN A 92 -25.50 72.88 6.45
C GLN A 92 -26.08 73.46 5.14
N LEU A 93 -27.11 72.77 4.56
CA LEU A 93 -27.71 73.19 3.32
C LEU A 93 -28.47 74.51 3.52
N ILE A 94 -29.26 74.68 4.60
CA ILE A 94 -29.96 75.91 4.92
C ILE A 94 -28.97 77.12 5.19
N GLY A 95 -27.82 76.78 5.82
CA GLY A 95 -26.79 77.81 6.07
C GLY A 95 -25.94 78.18 4.86
N SER A 96 -26.01 77.37 3.75
CA SER A 96 -25.27 77.67 2.52
C SER A 96 -25.83 78.72 1.60
N THR A 97 -27.02 79.22 1.91
CA THR A 97 -27.67 80.32 1.16
C THR A 97 -28.00 81.54 2.06
N TYR A 98 -27.83 82.75 1.52
CA TYR A 98 -28.22 84.00 2.15
C TYR A 98 -29.55 84.60 1.59
N ASP A 99 -30.13 83.92 0.55
CA ASP A 99 -31.41 84.32 -0.01
C ASP A 99 -32.57 83.91 0.92
N PRO A 100 -33.34 84.89 1.48
CA PRO A 100 -34.39 84.57 2.42
C PRO A 100 -35.52 83.71 1.88
N GLN A 101 -35.83 83.85 0.62
CA GLN A 101 -36.88 82.98 -0.03
C GLN A 101 -36.44 81.56 -0.16
N THR A 102 -35.24 81.33 -0.64
CA THR A 102 -34.65 80.00 -0.78
C THR A 102 -34.45 79.38 0.61
N GLN A 103 -34.01 80.12 1.61
CA GLN A 103 -33.84 79.63 2.97
C GLN A 103 -35.18 79.21 3.63
N GLN A 104 -36.24 80.02 3.42
CA GLN A 104 -37.57 79.65 3.94
C GLN A 104 -38.15 78.43 3.24
N TYR A 105 -37.91 78.29 1.95
CA TYR A 105 -38.30 77.13 1.20
C TYR A 105 -37.58 75.87 1.69
N LEU A 106 -36.25 75.89 1.85
CA LEU A 106 -35.46 74.78 2.35
C LEU A 106 -35.87 74.41 3.79
N LYS A 107 -36.15 75.37 4.67
CA LYS A 107 -36.64 75.09 6.03
C LYS A 107 -37.98 74.36 6.06
N ARG A 108 -38.80 74.52 5.03
CA ARG A 108 -40.07 73.79 4.91
C ARG A 108 -39.95 72.42 4.30
N GLU A 109 -39.20 72.25 3.21
CA GLU A 109 -39.17 71.05 2.45
C GLU A 109 -38.12 70.01 2.91
N LEU A 110 -36.97 70.47 3.43
CA LEU A 110 -35.94 69.51 3.87
C LEU A 110 -36.39 68.56 5.00
N PRO A 111 -37.13 69.09 6.02
CA PRO A 111 -37.64 68.16 7.05
C PRO A 111 -38.53 67.03 6.47
N HIS A 112 -39.35 67.37 5.48
CA HIS A 112 -40.19 66.41 4.84
C HIS A 112 -39.35 65.30 4.10
N ILE A 113 -38.30 65.68 3.38
CA ILE A 113 -37.44 64.77 2.68
C ILE A 113 -36.66 63.89 3.64
N PHE A 114 -36.03 64.46 4.64
CA PHE A 114 -35.21 63.72 5.60
C PHE A 114 -36.04 62.94 6.63
N GLN A 115 -37.29 63.35 6.96
CA GLN A 115 -38.20 62.56 7.80
C GLN A 115 -38.74 61.34 7.08
N ASN A 116 -39.06 61.44 5.76
CA ASN A 116 -39.39 60.31 4.95
C ASN A 116 -38.19 59.38 4.78
N GLY A 117 -36.97 59.95 4.81
CA GLY A 117 -35.72 59.21 4.71
C GLY A 117 -35.14 59.16 3.30
N ILE A 118 -33.84 59.31 3.23
CA ILE A 118 -33.05 59.17 2.01
C ILE A 118 -32.30 57.83 2.09
N ILE A 119 -32.55 56.91 1.14
CA ILE A 119 -31.83 55.63 0.97
C ILE A 119 -30.84 55.72 -0.20
N THR A 120 -29.89 54.79 -0.27
CA THR A 120 -28.99 54.69 -1.43
C THR A 120 -29.76 54.20 -2.66
N ALA A 121 -29.30 54.53 -3.87
CA ALA A 121 -29.89 54.02 -5.10
C ALA A 121 -29.71 52.48 -5.24
N ASP A 122 -28.65 51.93 -4.64
CA ASP A 122 -28.42 50.50 -4.60
C ASP A 122 -29.42 49.82 -3.68
N ASP A 123 -29.74 50.39 -2.50
CA ASP A 123 -30.77 49.85 -1.61
C ASP A 123 -32.17 49.89 -2.26
N GLU A 124 -32.52 51.00 -2.92
CA GLU A 124 -33.78 51.10 -3.67
C GLU A 124 -33.90 49.97 -4.72
N ASN A 125 -32.86 49.77 -5.51
CA ASN A 125 -32.81 48.68 -6.51
C ASN A 125 -32.93 47.28 -5.87
N ILE A 126 -32.22 47.04 -4.74
CA ILE A 126 -32.29 45.76 -4.02
C ILE A 126 -33.71 45.54 -3.47
N LEU A 127 -34.33 46.52 -2.84
CA LEU A 127 -35.67 46.41 -2.27
C LEU A 127 -36.71 46.12 -3.36
N THR A 128 -36.64 46.88 -4.46
CA THR A 128 -37.55 46.73 -5.60
C THR A 128 -37.41 45.35 -6.28
N ASN A 129 -36.16 44.91 -6.55
CA ASN A 129 -35.89 43.61 -7.20
C ASN A 129 -36.24 42.43 -6.28
N SER A 130 -36.15 42.62 -4.95
CA SER A 130 -36.51 41.59 -3.99
C SER A 130 -38.01 41.55 -3.69
N GLY A 131 -38.79 42.48 -4.23
CA GLY A 131 -40.25 42.53 -4.06
C GLY A 131 -40.70 42.91 -2.64
N TYR A 132 -39.91 43.70 -1.93
CA TYR A 132 -40.30 44.23 -0.63
C TYR A 132 -41.12 45.49 -0.80
N ASP A 133 -42.39 45.46 -0.38
CA ASP A 133 -43.25 46.64 -0.38
C ASP A 133 -43.01 47.55 0.84
N TYR A 134 -42.55 46.95 1.95
CA TYR A 134 -42.33 47.60 3.23
C TYR A 134 -41.02 47.16 3.87
N VAL A 135 -40.43 48.04 4.68
CA VAL A 135 -39.23 47.78 5.50
C VAL A 135 -39.46 48.21 6.93
N HIS A 136 -38.69 47.66 7.85
CA HIS A 136 -38.64 48.11 9.24
C HIS A 136 -37.57 49.18 9.40
N VAL A 137 -37.97 50.37 9.92
CA VAL A 137 -37.02 51.44 10.25
C VAL A 137 -36.92 51.57 11.74
N VAL A 138 -35.71 51.50 12.26
CA VAL A 138 -35.38 51.70 13.69
C VAL A 138 -34.86 53.08 13.88
N ASP A 139 -35.51 53.87 14.74
CA ASP A 139 -35.03 55.20 15.11
C ASP A 139 -33.99 55.17 16.23
N SER A 140 -33.44 56.32 16.58
CA SER A 140 -32.45 56.47 17.65
C SER A 140 -33.01 56.15 19.06
N ALA A 141 -34.34 56.13 19.23
CA ALA A 141 -35.00 55.65 20.44
C ALA A 141 -35.26 54.14 20.47
N HIS A 142 -34.76 53.40 19.49
CA HIS A 142 -35.00 51.99 19.28
C HIS A 142 -36.47 51.61 19.06
N THR A 143 -37.28 52.54 18.57
CA THR A 143 -38.65 52.26 18.16
C THR A 143 -38.65 51.76 16.71
N VAL A 144 -39.38 50.71 16.44
CA VAL A 144 -39.50 50.14 15.11
C VAL A 144 -40.78 50.66 14.46
N SER A 145 -40.65 51.30 13.31
CA SER A 145 -41.76 51.71 12.47
C SER A 145 -41.72 50.98 11.12
N ILE A 146 -42.88 50.87 10.48
CA ILE A 146 -42.99 50.22 9.16
C ILE A 146 -43.17 51.36 8.16
N HIS A 147 -42.29 51.36 7.14
CA HIS A 147 -42.31 52.33 6.05
C HIS A 147 -42.48 51.62 4.70
N ALA A 148 -43.29 52.21 3.83
CA ALA A 148 -43.38 51.74 2.46
C ALA A 148 -42.13 52.11 1.67
N VAL A 149 -41.67 51.26 0.77
CA VAL A 149 -40.42 51.52 0.02
C VAL A 149 -40.55 52.73 -0.89
N ASP A 150 -41.76 53.04 -1.39
CA ASP A 150 -42.09 54.18 -2.24
C ASP A 150 -42.12 55.52 -1.47
N GLU A 151 -42.13 55.52 -0.14
CA GLU A 151 -42.04 56.72 0.68
C GLU A 151 -40.63 57.31 0.75
N PHE A 152 -39.61 56.48 0.49
CA PHE A 152 -38.21 56.90 0.58
C PHE A 152 -37.78 57.73 -0.63
N PHE A 153 -36.91 58.69 -0.39
CA PHE A 153 -36.17 59.35 -1.41
C PHE A 153 -34.82 58.69 -1.68
N THR A 154 -34.37 58.75 -2.91
CA THR A 154 -32.92 58.63 -3.20
C THR A 154 -32.33 60.02 -3.33
N PRO A 155 -31.01 60.22 -3.26
CA PRO A 155 -30.39 61.51 -3.51
C PRO A 155 -30.86 62.15 -4.82
N LYS A 156 -31.13 61.36 -5.85
CA LYS A 156 -31.60 61.82 -7.13
C LYS A 156 -33.07 62.26 -7.09
N THR A 157 -33.97 61.47 -6.52
CA THR A 157 -35.39 61.82 -6.41
C THR A 157 -35.61 62.98 -5.46
N ALA A 158 -34.85 63.07 -4.33
CA ALA A 158 -34.87 64.22 -3.44
C ALA A 158 -34.39 65.48 -4.13
N TYR A 159 -33.36 65.41 -4.96
CA TYR A 159 -32.89 66.51 -5.77
C TYR A 159 -33.98 66.99 -6.73
N THR A 160 -34.57 66.06 -7.50
CA THR A 160 -35.65 66.38 -8.44
C THR A 160 -36.84 67.03 -7.76
N TYR A 161 -37.28 66.48 -6.60
CA TYR A 161 -38.35 67.02 -5.79
C TYR A 161 -38.10 68.48 -5.36
N LEU A 162 -36.89 68.77 -4.89
CA LEU A 162 -36.53 70.13 -4.48
C LEU A 162 -36.49 71.12 -5.61
N PHE A 163 -36.11 70.72 -6.82
CA PHE A 163 -36.03 71.59 -7.97
C PHE A 163 -37.41 71.84 -8.67
N GLU A 164 -38.25 70.78 -8.74
CA GLU A 164 -39.60 70.92 -9.33
C GLU A 164 -40.55 71.75 -8.49
N ASN A 165 -40.44 71.74 -7.16
CA ASN A 165 -41.29 72.43 -6.26
C ASN A 165 -40.74 73.83 -5.82
N ALA A 166 -39.63 74.23 -6.42
CA ALA A 166 -38.93 75.47 -6.02
C ALA A 166 -39.67 76.71 -6.49
N PRO A 167 -39.77 77.82 -5.68
CA PRO A 167 -40.33 79.07 -6.06
C PRO A 167 -39.61 79.75 -7.25
N VAL A 168 -40.33 80.47 -8.10
CA VAL A 168 -39.73 81.23 -9.19
C VAL A 168 -38.78 82.32 -8.62
N GLY A 169 -37.55 82.39 -9.14
CA GLY A 169 -36.52 83.33 -8.69
C GLY A 169 -35.60 82.83 -7.58
N ASN A 170 -35.69 81.57 -7.20
CA ASN A 170 -34.80 80.95 -6.17
C ASN A 170 -33.35 80.84 -6.63
N THR A 171 -32.43 80.73 -5.65
CA THR A 171 -30.98 80.59 -5.87
C THR A 171 -30.52 79.16 -5.77
N LEU A 172 -31.41 78.12 -5.73
CA LEU A 172 -31.10 76.75 -5.54
C LEU A 172 -30.10 76.21 -6.60
N ALA A 173 -30.23 76.66 -7.84
CA ALA A 173 -29.35 76.26 -8.94
C ALA A 173 -27.87 76.71 -8.71
N GLN A 174 -27.62 77.65 -7.84
CA GLN A 174 -26.27 78.10 -7.50
C GLN A 174 -25.67 77.37 -6.31
N LEU A 175 -26.48 76.52 -5.66
CA LEU A 175 -26.06 75.64 -4.55
C LEU A 175 -25.75 74.25 -5.02
N ASN A 176 -24.67 73.67 -4.50
CA ASN A 176 -24.39 72.26 -4.78
C ASN A 176 -25.21 71.31 -3.87
N VAL A 177 -26.55 71.26 -4.12
CA VAL A 177 -27.54 70.57 -3.27
C VAL A 177 -27.21 69.08 -3.13
N ASN A 178 -26.73 68.45 -4.21
CA ASN A 178 -26.40 67.07 -4.17
C ASN A 178 -25.38 66.67 -3.08
N ARG A 179 -24.53 67.59 -2.67
CA ARG A 179 -23.54 67.34 -1.62
C ARG A 179 -24.19 67.19 -0.21
N TYR A 180 -25.37 67.62 -0.06
CA TYR A 180 -26.08 67.65 1.24
C TYR A 180 -27.20 66.61 1.32
N LEU A 181 -27.62 66.01 0.16
CA LEU A 181 -28.63 64.98 0.13
C LEU A 181 -27.95 63.61 0.34
N GLU A 182 -27.44 63.40 1.54
CA GLU A 182 -26.79 62.15 1.94
C GLU A 182 -27.82 61.21 2.55
N PRO A 183 -27.75 59.92 2.23
CA PRO A 183 -28.61 58.88 2.80
C PRO A 183 -28.56 58.93 4.34
N ASN A 184 -29.73 59.03 4.97
CA ASN A 184 -29.91 59.01 6.42
C ASN A 184 -30.74 57.82 6.91
N VAL A 185 -31.15 56.93 5.97
CA VAL A 185 -31.72 55.62 6.27
C VAL A 185 -30.80 54.57 5.70
N LEU A 186 -30.12 53.84 6.58
CA LEU A 186 -29.06 52.91 6.24
C LEU A 186 -29.46 51.48 6.61
N LEU A 187 -29.09 50.51 5.78
CA LEU A 187 -29.38 49.11 6.06
C LEU A 187 -28.71 48.62 7.35
N ASP A 188 -29.48 48.21 8.34
CA ASP A 188 -29.00 47.54 9.55
C ASP A 188 -28.77 46.07 9.24
N THR A 189 -27.58 45.74 8.75
CA THR A 189 -27.19 44.40 8.36
C THR A 189 -27.13 43.43 9.56
N LEU A 190 -26.77 43.94 10.76
CA LEU A 190 -26.67 43.12 11.97
C LEU A 190 -28.04 42.66 12.44
N THR A 191 -28.99 43.60 12.59
CA THR A 191 -30.35 43.26 13.02
C THR A 191 -31.08 42.45 11.96
N SER A 192 -30.97 42.83 10.70
CA SER A 192 -31.54 42.11 9.56
C SER A 192 -31.09 40.62 9.53
N ASN A 193 -29.78 40.35 9.63
CA ASN A 193 -29.26 39.00 9.64
C ASN A 193 -29.65 38.22 10.89
N ARG A 194 -29.61 38.84 12.06
CA ARG A 194 -30.01 38.22 13.34
C ARG A 194 -31.49 37.80 13.31
N VAL A 195 -32.38 38.64 12.82
CA VAL A 195 -33.81 38.30 12.70
C VAL A 195 -34.02 37.19 11.66
N LYS A 196 -33.35 37.27 10.51
CA LYS A 196 -33.41 36.25 9.48
C LYS A 196 -32.93 34.89 10.01
N GLU A 197 -31.80 34.84 10.69
CA GLU A 197 -31.28 33.62 11.33
C GLU A 197 -32.22 33.12 12.43
N SER A 198 -32.80 33.98 13.22
CA SER A 198 -33.79 33.61 14.24
C SER A 198 -35.02 32.99 13.64
N LEU A 199 -35.55 33.50 12.55
CA LEU A 199 -36.68 32.92 11.82
C LEU A 199 -36.33 31.57 11.25
N LEU A 200 -35.18 31.45 10.61
CA LEU A 200 -34.73 30.17 10.05
C LEU A 200 -34.45 29.10 11.11
N SER A 201 -33.97 29.50 12.29
CA SER A 201 -33.71 28.61 13.42
C SER A 201 -34.98 28.04 14.08
N GLN A 202 -36.12 28.62 13.84
CA GLN A 202 -37.42 28.12 14.32
C GLN A 202 -37.94 26.96 13.46
N ILE A 203 -37.38 26.73 12.27
CA ILE A 203 -37.79 25.64 11.40
C ILE A 203 -37.33 24.31 12.01
N SER A 204 -38.27 23.45 12.37
CA SER A 204 -37.94 22.11 12.85
C SER A 204 -37.33 21.28 11.73
N LEU A 205 -36.16 20.66 11.98
CA LEU A 205 -35.51 19.73 11.07
C LEU A 205 -36.26 18.39 10.95
N THR A 206 -37.25 18.16 11.83
CA THR A 206 -37.99 16.90 11.92
C THR A 206 -39.49 17.13 11.80
N GLN A 207 -40.21 16.12 11.26
CA GLN A 207 -41.65 16.22 11.04
C GLN A 207 -42.50 15.22 11.85
N GLY A 208 -41.82 14.35 12.64
CA GLY A 208 -42.52 13.35 13.45
C GLY A 208 -41.53 12.45 14.18
N ILE A 209 -42.05 11.45 14.90
CA ILE A 209 -41.27 10.47 15.66
C ILE A 209 -41.83 9.09 15.35
N VAL A 210 -40.93 8.13 15.06
CA VAL A 210 -41.26 6.70 15.00
C VAL A 210 -41.00 6.13 16.40
N GLN A 211 -41.99 5.42 16.96
CA GLN A 211 -41.89 4.85 18.31
C GLN A 211 -41.22 3.48 18.28
N GLN A 212 -40.54 3.12 19.36
CA GLN A 212 -39.99 1.79 19.56
C GLN A 212 -41.05 0.69 19.38
N GLY A 213 -40.72 -0.37 18.62
CA GLY A 213 -41.64 -1.46 18.30
C GLY A 213 -42.56 -1.20 17.11
N GLN A 214 -42.64 0.03 16.60
CA GLN A 214 -43.41 0.36 15.40
C GLN A 214 -42.84 -0.36 14.18
N GLY A 215 -43.67 -1.06 13.39
CA GLY A 215 -43.31 -1.64 12.10
C GLY A 215 -43.07 -0.56 11.05
N ILE A 216 -41.93 -0.63 10.35
CA ILE A 216 -41.54 0.36 9.32
C ILE A 216 -41.86 -0.16 7.93
N VAL A 217 -41.43 -1.39 7.61
CA VAL A 217 -41.59 -2.01 6.30
C VAL A 217 -41.53 -3.52 6.40
N ASN A 218 -42.40 -4.24 5.68
CA ASN A 218 -42.43 -5.69 5.60
C ASN A 218 -41.69 -6.21 4.36
N ARG A 219 -41.33 -7.48 4.40
CA ARG A 219 -40.75 -8.15 3.24
C ARG A 219 -41.73 -8.15 2.07
N GLY A 220 -41.28 -7.62 0.92
CA GLY A 220 -42.05 -7.50 -0.31
C GLY A 220 -42.79 -6.19 -0.46
N ASP A 221 -42.87 -5.35 0.57
CA ASP A 221 -43.47 -4.01 0.45
C ASP A 221 -42.63 -3.12 -0.45
N ILE A 222 -43.29 -2.33 -1.30
CA ILE A 222 -42.60 -1.35 -2.14
C ILE A 222 -42.19 -0.16 -1.26
N VAL A 223 -40.91 0.23 -1.30
CA VAL A 223 -40.43 1.40 -0.58
C VAL A 223 -41.00 2.67 -1.21
N THR A 224 -41.99 3.26 -0.55
CA THR A 224 -42.59 4.55 -0.93
C THR A 224 -41.65 5.71 -0.56
N PRO A 225 -41.84 6.93 -1.08
CA PRO A 225 -41.06 8.09 -0.64
C PRO A 225 -41.12 8.32 0.86
N GLU A 226 -42.28 8.12 1.48
CA GLU A 226 -42.47 8.24 2.93
C GLU A 226 -41.69 7.15 3.68
N THR A 227 -41.79 5.88 3.25
CA THR A 227 -41.06 4.77 3.83
C THR A 227 -39.51 4.99 3.65
N TYR A 228 -39.11 5.52 2.49
CA TYR A 228 -37.72 5.88 2.25
C TYR A 228 -37.22 6.93 3.25
N GLN A 229 -38.03 7.98 3.50
CA GLN A 229 -37.69 9.03 4.45
C GLN A 229 -37.55 8.50 5.88
N ILE A 230 -38.43 7.59 6.30
CA ILE A 230 -38.34 6.93 7.60
C ILE A 230 -37.09 6.07 7.70
N LEU A 231 -36.79 5.24 6.67
CA LEU A 231 -35.58 4.40 6.60
C LEU A 231 -34.29 5.24 6.60
N TYR A 232 -34.30 6.36 5.87
CA TYR A 232 -33.18 7.31 5.85
C TYR A 232 -32.97 7.96 7.20
N SER A 233 -34.08 8.34 7.89
CA SER A 233 -34.03 8.90 9.24
C SER A 233 -33.53 7.91 10.27
N LEU A 234 -33.93 6.65 10.17
CA LEU A 234 -33.39 5.56 11.00
C LEU A 234 -31.90 5.38 10.76
N LYS A 235 -31.47 5.43 9.49
CA LYS A 235 -30.05 5.38 9.14
C LYS A 235 -29.27 6.52 9.79
N LEU A 236 -29.71 7.78 9.65
CA LEU A 236 -29.07 8.94 10.26
C LEU A 236 -29.05 8.86 11.79
N SER A 237 -30.16 8.47 12.41
CA SER A 237 -30.26 8.29 13.87
C SER A 237 -29.29 7.21 14.36
N THR A 238 -29.17 6.10 13.62
CA THR A 238 -28.21 5.03 13.93
C THR A 238 -26.78 5.51 13.80
N GLU A 239 -26.47 6.32 12.78
CA GLU A 239 -25.13 6.90 12.56
C GLU A 239 -24.77 7.97 13.61
N GLN A 240 -25.75 8.77 14.10
CA GLN A 240 -25.53 9.75 15.18
C GLN A 240 -25.29 9.07 16.53
N ASP A 241 -26.01 8.01 16.85
CA ASP A 241 -25.76 7.23 18.07
C ASP A 241 -24.38 6.59 18.09
N MET A 242 -23.84 6.25 16.91
CA MET A 242 -22.47 5.77 16.78
C MET A 242 -21.44 6.78 17.26
N GLN A 243 -21.67 8.07 17.05
CA GLN A 243 -20.75 9.12 17.47
C GLN A 243 -20.82 9.39 18.97
N THR A 244 -21.96 9.10 19.62
CA THR A 244 -22.22 9.40 21.04
C THR A 244 -22.07 8.19 21.96
N GLN A 245 -22.14 6.95 21.44
CA GLN A 245 -21.95 5.74 22.25
C GLN A 245 -20.50 5.56 22.68
N ARG A 246 -20.26 5.62 23.99
CA ARG A 246 -18.99 5.16 24.59
C ARG A 246 -18.74 3.72 24.16
N LEU A 247 -17.54 3.47 23.61
CA LEU A 247 -17.02 2.13 23.27
C LEU A 247 -17.42 1.11 24.35
N SER A 248 -18.28 0.16 23.99
CA SER A 248 -18.54 -0.95 24.89
C SER A 248 -17.28 -1.78 25.03
N ILE A 249 -16.85 -2.03 26.26
CA ILE A 249 -15.69 -2.90 26.52
C ILE A 249 -15.87 -4.29 25.90
N TRP A 250 -17.12 -4.74 25.78
CA TRP A 250 -17.46 -6.02 25.16
C TRP A 250 -17.22 -6.02 23.65
N THR A 251 -17.51 -4.91 22.97
CA THR A 251 -17.19 -4.75 21.53
C THR A 251 -15.68 -4.79 21.32
N LEU A 252 -14.93 -4.03 22.12
CA LEU A 252 -13.48 -4.01 22.07
C LEU A 252 -12.87 -5.41 22.33
N LEU A 253 -13.39 -6.14 23.32
CA LEU A 253 -12.95 -7.50 23.62
C LEU A 253 -13.29 -8.47 22.48
N GLY A 254 -14.47 -8.31 21.85
CA GLY A 254 -14.86 -9.11 20.69
C GLY A 254 -13.94 -8.87 19.48
N GLU A 255 -13.66 -7.61 19.16
CA GLU A 255 -12.73 -7.23 18.08
C GLU A 255 -11.32 -7.72 18.36
N ALA A 256 -10.80 -7.51 19.58
CA ALA A 256 -9.52 -8.05 20.01
C ALA A 256 -9.48 -9.59 19.90
N GLY A 257 -10.55 -10.27 20.28
CA GLY A 257 -10.69 -11.71 20.17
C GLY A 257 -10.57 -12.20 18.72
N MET A 258 -11.27 -11.55 17.77
CA MET A 258 -11.18 -11.88 16.33
C MET A 258 -9.77 -11.69 15.80
N ILE A 259 -9.11 -10.57 16.13
CA ILE A 259 -7.74 -10.31 15.74
C ILE A 259 -6.80 -11.39 16.28
N VAL A 260 -6.88 -11.68 17.57
CA VAL A 260 -6.05 -12.69 18.24
C VAL A 260 -6.24 -14.07 17.62
N ILE A 261 -7.47 -14.48 17.29
CA ILE A 261 -7.74 -15.76 16.63
C ILE A 261 -7.01 -15.85 15.29
N VAL A 262 -7.14 -14.84 14.43
CA VAL A 262 -6.46 -14.84 13.12
C VAL A 262 -4.94 -14.88 13.27
N LEU A 263 -4.38 -14.09 14.18
CA LEU A 263 -2.94 -14.10 14.45
C LEU A 263 -2.46 -15.44 15.04
N CYS A 264 -3.23 -16.06 15.93
CA CYS A 264 -2.93 -17.37 16.47
C CYS A 264 -2.94 -18.46 15.40
N LEU A 265 -3.89 -18.44 14.47
CA LEU A 265 -3.93 -19.38 13.34
C LEU A 265 -2.71 -19.22 12.43
N MET A 266 -2.30 -17.99 12.13
CA MET A 266 -1.07 -17.72 11.38
C MET A 266 0.16 -18.23 12.13
N TRP A 267 0.27 -17.99 13.44
CA TRP A 267 1.35 -18.48 14.28
C TRP A 267 1.40 -20.01 14.35
N LEU A 268 0.24 -20.65 14.50
CA LEU A 268 0.12 -22.11 14.52
C LEU A 268 0.65 -22.70 13.21
N TYR A 269 0.27 -22.12 12.07
CA TYR A 269 0.79 -22.52 10.77
C TYR A 269 2.32 -22.43 10.70
N LEU A 270 2.89 -21.29 11.11
CA LEU A 270 4.35 -21.07 11.08
C LEU A 270 5.07 -22.05 12.02
N PHE A 271 4.52 -22.29 13.21
CA PHE A 271 5.12 -23.18 14.20
C PHE A 271 5.09 -24.64 13.78
N VAL A 272 3.97 -25.11 13.23
CA VAL A 272 3.81 -26.54 12.85
C VAL A 272 4.50 -26.83 11.53
N PHE A 273 4.26 -26.02 10.50
CA PHE A 273 4.68 -26.34 9.13
C PHE A 273 5.95 -25.62 8.69
N ARG A 274 6.35 -24.54 9.36
CA ARG A 274 7.44 -23.65 8.93
C ARG A 274 8.42 -23.31 10.07
N LYS A 275 8.88 -24.31 10.78
CA LYS A 275 9.80 -24.14 11.95
C LYS A 275 11.04 -23.31 11.64
N LYS A 276 11.68 -23.50 10.47
CA LYS A 276 12.84 -22.70 10.05
C LYS A 276 12.46 -21.22 9.86
N LEU A 277 11.34 -20.95 9.18
CA LEU A 277 10.83 -19.59 8.95
C LEU A 277 10.44 -18.91 10.26
N SER A 278 9.80 -19.66 11.18
CA SER A 278 9.45 -19.13 12.50
C SER A 278 10.66 -18.78 13.37
N GLY A 279 11.84 -19.33 13.07
CA GLY A 279 13.11 -19.00 13.74
C GLY A 279 13.86 -17.81 13.13
N ASP A 280 13.51 -17.41 11.89
CA ASP A 280 14.15 -16.32 11.20
C ASP A 280 13.38 -15.00 11.41
N LEU A 281 13.99 -14.07 12.17
CA LEU A 281 13.40 -12.76 12.46
C LEU A 281 13.23 -11.89 11.21
N ARG A 282 14.10 -12.02 10.18
CA ARG A 282 14.00 -11.25 8.94
C ARG A 282 12.78 -11.69 8.15
N ALA A 283 12.59 -13.00 8.02
CA ALA A 283 11.43 -13.56 7.35
C ALA A 283 10.13 -13.18 8.05
N LEU A 284 10.08 -13.30 9.38
CA LEU A 284 8.92 -12.89 10.17
C LEU A 284 8.62 -11.41 10.00
N SER A 285 9.65 -10.54 10.10
CA SER A 285 9.43 -9.09 9.96
C SER A 285 8.88 -8.71 8.58
N LEU A 286 9.26 -9.40 7.50
CA LEU A 286 8.66 -9.20 6.19
C LEU A 286 7.17 -9.59 6.17
N LEU A 287 6.82 -10.79 6.66
CA LEU A 287 5.42 -11.25 6.69
C LEU A 287 4.53 -10.26 7.44
N TRP A 288 4.98 -9.83 8.64
CA TRP A 288 4.23 -8.89 9.48
C TRP A 288 4.17 -7.48 8.88
N ALA A 289 5.28 -6.99 8.31
CA ALA A 289 5.33 -5.67 7.70
C ALA A 289 4.36 -5.58 6.52
N MET A 290 4.36 -6.57 5.63
CA MET A 290 3.44 -6.62 4.48
C MET A 290 1.99 -6.65 4.92
N MET A 291 1.66 -7.46 5.93
CA MET A 291 0.31 -7.55 6.48
C MET A 291 -0.13 -6.21 7.09
N ILE A 292 0.68 -5.63 7.98
CA ILE A 292 0.35 -4.37 8.67
C ILE A 292 0.21 -3.22 7.68
N ILE A 293 1.13 -3.06 6.73
CA ILE A 293 1.10 -1.98 5.74
C ILE A 293 -0.23 -2.01 4.96
N ILE A 294 -0.64 -3.18 4.49
CA ILE A 294 -1.88 -3.31 3.71
C ILE A 294 -3.12 -3.06 4.58
N ILE A 295 -3.14 -3.55 5.82
CA ILE A 295 -4.24 -3.28 6.76
C ILE A 295 -4.35 -1.78 7.06
N VAL A 296 -3.22 -1.10 7.28
CA VAL A 296 -3.20 0.36 7.52
C VAL A 296 -3.72 1.12 6.30
N ILE A 297 -3.24 0.77 5.09
CA ILE A 297 -3.74 1.40 3.85
C ILE A 297 -5.25 1.17 3.70
N CYS A 298 -5.72 -0.06 3.92
CA CYS A 298 -7.15 -0.40 3.87
C CYS A 298 -7.97 0.45 4.86
N ALA A 299 -7.55 0.50 6.12
CA ALA A 299 -8.23 1.28 7.15
C ALA A 299 -8.23 2.79 6.83
N CYS A 300 -7.13 3.32 6.32
CA CYS A 300 -7.05 4.72 5.89
C CYS A 300 -8.00 5.02 4.73
N ILE A 301 -8.06 4.16 3.71
CA ILE A 301 -8.99 4.32 2.58
C ILE A 301 -10.43 4.30 3.06
N VAL A 302 -10.82 3.32 3.87
CA VAL A 302 -12.18 3.20 4.39
C VAL A 302 -12.58 4.37 5.28
N ARG A 303 -11.65 4.90 6.09
CA ARG A 303 -11.94 5.94 7.08
C ARG A 303 -11.92 7.36 6.51
N PHE A 304 -11.00 7.66 5.59
CA PHE A 304 -10.71 9.03 5.19
C PHE A 304 -11.05 9.36 3.73
N THR A 305 -11.49 8.39 2.94
CA THR A 305 -11.77 8.62 1.52
C THR A 305 -13.12 8.03 1.09
N PRO A 306 -13.78 8.61 0.09
CA PRO A 306 -14.97 8.02 -0.52
C PRO A 306 -14.64 6.92 -1.55
N VAL A 307 -13.33 6.59 -1.73
CA VAL A 307 -12.87 5.64 -2.74
C VAL A 307 -13.12 4.22 -2.28
N SER A 308 -13.49 3.34 -3.21
CA SER A 308 -13.71 1.93 -2.93
C SER A 308 -12.44 1.25 -2.42
N VAL A 309 -12.59 0.37 -1.42
CA VAL A 309 -11.50 -0.44 -0.83
C VAL A 309 -10.77 -1.32 -1.85
N TYR A 310 -11.39 -1.60 -2.98
CA TYR A 310 -10.81 -2.37 -4.08
C TYR A 310 -9.64 -1.69 -4.79
N ILE A 311 -9.33 -0.43 -4.49
CA ILE A 311 -8.10 0.23 -4.96
C ILE A 311 -6.86 -0.30 -4.23
N VAL A 312 -7.02 -0.86 -3.01
CA VAL A 312 -5.90 -1.35 -2.20
C VAL A 312 -5.29 -2.61 -2.81
N PRO A 313 -3.98 -2.64 -3.08
CA PRO A 313 -3.35 -3.77 -3.77
C PRO A 313 -3.08 -4.95 -2.83
N PHE A 314 -4.13 -5.60 -2.33
CA PHE A 314 -4.00 -6.78 -1.47
C PHE A 314 -3.17 -7.89 -2.11
N ALA A 315 -3.24 -8.03 -3.44
CA ALA A 315 -2.46 -9.01 -4.19
C ALA A 315 -0.95 -8.87 -3.97
N TRP A 316 -0.43 -7.69 -3.58
CA TRP A 316 0.99 -7.52 -3.23
C TRP A 316 1.44 -8.46 -2.12
N VAL A 317 0.60 -8.69 -1.10
CA VAL A 317 0.94 -9.64 -0.02
C VAL A 317 1.14 -11.03 -0.60
N ALA A 318 0.18 -11.49 -1.42
CA ALA A 318 0.23 -12.80 -2.04
C ALA A 318 1.46 -12.97 -2.94
N LEU A 319 1.70 -12.01 -3.84
CA LEU A 319 2.77 -12.06 -4.83
C LEU A 319 4.15 -11.96 -4.18
N ILE A 320 4.37 -10.98 -3.32
CA ILE A 320 5.68 -10.75 -2.68
C ILE A 320 6.05 -11.93 -1.80
N ILE A 321 5.13 -12.42 -0.98
CA ILE A 321 5.43 -13.56 -0.12
C ILE A 321 5.64 -14.84 -0.96
N CYS A 322 4.96 -15.00 -2.10
CA CYS A 322 5.18 -16.12 -3.02
C CYS A 322 6.58 -16.10 -3.64
N VAL A 323 7.08 -14.90 -4.00
CA VAL A 323 8.41 -14.73 -4.60
C VAL A 323 9.54 -15.13 -3.65
N PHE A 324 9.42 -14.80 -2.36
CA PHE A 324 10.51 -15.07 -1.39
C PHE A 324 10.38 -16.40 -0.66
N TYR A 325 9.16 -16.96 -0.60
CA TYR A 325 8.95 -18.19 0.17
C TYR A 325 8.23 -19.23 -0.68
N ASN A 326 6.98 -19.53 -0.38
CA ASN A 326 6.24 -20.53 -1.14
C ASN A 326 4.74 -20.18 -1.20
N PRO A 327 4.01 -20.76 -2.16
CA PRO A 327 2.59 -20.51 -2.35
C PRO A 327 1.73 -20.71 -1.09
N ARG A 328 2.04 -21.74 -0.28
CA ARG A 328 1.27 -22.02 0.95
C ARG A 328 1.43 -20.91 2.00
N THR A 329 2.68 -20.44 2.21
CA THR A 329 2.95 -19.34 3.14
C THR A 329 2.33 -18.04 2.63
N ALA A 330 2.43 -17.77 1.32
CA ALA A 330 1.79 -16.63 0.67
C ALA A 330 0.28 -16.63 0.89
N PHE A 331 -0.38 -17.76 0.67
CA PHE A 331 -1.82 -17.88 0.83
C PHE A 331 -2.28 -17.65 2.28
N ILE A 332 -1.60 -18.26 3.26
CA ILE A 332 -1.97 -18.09 4.67
C ILE A 332 -1.76 -16.64 5.14
N THR A 333 -0.63 -16.02 4.76
CA THR A 333 -0.37 -14.61 5.12
C THR A 333 -1.40 -13.68 4.46
N TYR A 334 -1.69 -13.91 3.19
CA TYR A 334 -2.71 -13.18 2.44
C TYR A 334 -4.10 -13.35 3.07
N LEU A 335 -4.51 -14.61 3.36
CA LEU A 335 -5.78 -14.91 4.01
C LEU A 335 -5.90 -14.22 5.37
N SER A 336 -4.83 -14.24 6.18
CA SER A 336 -4.80 -13.51 7.44
C SER A 336 -4.97 -12.00 7.24
N THR A 337 -4.35 -11.43 6.21
CA THR A 337 -4.47 -10.01 5.88
C THR A 337 -5.89 -9.62 5.48
N ILE A 338 -6.55 -10.39 4.60
CA ILE A 338 -7.91 -10.09 4.17
C ILE A 338 -8.94 -10.32 5.29
N LEU A 339 -8.75 -11.34 6.15
CA LEU A 339 -9.60 -11.58 7.30
C LEU A 339 -9.55 -10.42 8.30
N LEU A 340 -8.35 -9.92 8.61
CA LEU A 340 -8.18 -8.75 9.47
C LEU A 340 -8.77 -7.49 8.84
N SER A 341 -8.54 -7.28 7.52
CA SER A 341 -9.09 -6.13 6.80
C SER A 341 -10.62 -6.18 6.69
N ALA A 342 -11.23 -7.37 6.61
CA ALA A 342 -12.67 -7.54 6.54
C ALA A 342 -13.41 -7.03 7.79
N ILE A 343 -12.72 -6.92 8.94
CA ILE A 343 -13.29 -6.34 10.17
C ILE A 343 -13.61 -4.85 9.96
N VAL A 344 -12.83 -4.18 9.10
CA VAL A 344 -12.93 -2.72 8.84
C VAL A 344 -13.92 -2.39 7.72
N VAL A 345 -14.04 -3.29 6.74
CA VAL A 345 -14.76 -3.04 5.49
C VAL A 345 -16.28 -3.08 5.70
N PRO A 346 -17.08 -2.19 5.08
CA PRO A 346 -18.53 -2.14 5.23
C PRO A 346 -19.26 -3.44 4.81
N GLN A 347 -18.75 -4.12 3.79
CA GLN A 347 -19.33 -5.34 3.22
C GLN A 347 -18.36 -6.52 3.31
N PRO A 348 -18.18 -7.12 4.49
CA PRO A 348 -17.16 -8.13 4.73
C PRO A 348 -17.31 -9.38 3.87
N PHE A 349 -18.52 -9.83 3.60
CA PHE A 349 -18.77 -11.05 2.82
C PHE A 349 -18.37 -10.87 1.36
N GLU A 350 -18.86 -9.81 0.71
CA GLU A 350 -18.48 -9.46 -0.66
C GLU A 350 -16.95 -9.31 -0.79
N PHE A 351 -16.37 -8.55 0.12
CA PHE A 351 -14.92 -8.31 0.17
C PHE A 351 -14.13 -9.63 0.27
N LEU A 352 -14.49 -10.51 1.22
CA LEU A 352 -13.80 -11.80 1.40
C LEU A 352 -13.97 -12.70 0.18
N PHE A 353 -15.19 -12.81 -0.37
CA PHE A 353 -15.46 -13.63 -1.54
C PHE A 353 -14.59 -13.23 -2.74
N VAL A 354 -14.58 -11.94 -3.06
CA VAL A 354 -13.80 -11.40 -4.18
C VAL A 354 -12.30 -11.60 -3.93
N HIS A 355 -11.80 -11.23 -2.75
CA HIS A 355 -10.37 -11.30 -2.47
C HIS A 355 -9.84 -12.73 -2.34
N ILE A 356 -10.61 -13.70 -1.85
CA ILE A 356 -10.17 -15.11 -1.82
C ILE A 356 -9.92 -15.61 -3.23
N ILE A 357 -10.83 -15.33 -4.18
CA ILE A 357 -10.68 -15.72 -5.59
C ILE A 357 -9.46 -15.06 -6.20
N VAL A 358 -9.34 -13.74 -6.03
CA VAL A 358 -8.20 -12.97 -6.57
C VAL A 358 -6.87 -13.44 -6.01
N GLY A 359 -6.79 -13.68 -4.70
CA GLY A 359 -5.57 -14.20 -4.08
C GLY A 359 -5.17 -15.58 -4.56
N TYR A 360 -6.15 -16.46 -4.76
CA TYR A 360 -5.91 -17.79 -5.34
C TYR A 360 -5.35 -17.68 -6.76
N VAL A 361 -5.96 -16.85 -7.62
CA VAL A 361 -5.50 -16.61 -8.99
C VAL A 361 -4.11 -15.97 -9.00
N ALA A 362 -3.86 -14.97 -8.16
CA ALA A 362 -2.56 -14.31 -8.05
C ALA A 362 -1.44 -15.32 -7.72
N ILE A 363 -1.66 -16.18 -6.73
CA ILE A 363 -0.67 -17.18 -6.33
C ILE A 363 -0.50 -18.28 -7.38
N SER A 364 -1.59 -18.74 -8.00
CA SER A 364 -1.56 -19.81 -8.98
C SER A 364 -0.94 -19.37 -10.31
N SER A 365 -1.07 -18.08 -10.67
CA SER A 365 -0.47 -17.53 -11.89
C SER A 365 1.03 -17.28 -11.76
N LEU A 366 1.57 -17.22 -10.53
CA LEU A 366 2.97 -16.92 -10.25
C LEU A 366 3.69 -18.19 -9.77
N HIS A 367 3.88 -19.18 -10.67
CA HIS A 367 4.50 -20.44 -10.27
C HIS A 367 6.01 -20.30 -9.98
N ASP A 368 6.77 -19.64 -10.86
CA ASP A 368 8.18 -19.29 -10.67
C ASP A 368 8.46 -17.97 -11.39
N LEU A 369 8.68 -16.90 -10.64
CA LEU A 369 8.93 -15.58 -11.22
C LEU A 369 10.36 -15.49 -11.76
N THR A 370 10.54 -15.91 -13.00
CA THR A 370 11.82 -15.86 -13.73
C THR A 370 11.81 -14.84 -14.87
N GLN A 371 10.63 -14.41 -15.33
CA GLN A 371 10.46 -13.49 -16.44
C GLN A 371 9.57 -12.29 -16.07
N ARG A 372 9.94 -11.11 -16.54
CA ARG A 372 9.17 -9.88 -16.31
C ARG A 372 7.74 -9.93 -16.87
N SER A 373 7.54 -10.63 -17.99
CA SER A 373 6.23 -10.80 -18.62
C SER A 373 5.21 -11.53 -17.75
N GLN A 374 5.66 -12.38 -16.83
CA GLN A 374 4.77 -13.12 -15.93
C GLN A 374 3.99 -12.18 -15.01
N ILE A 375 4.60 -11.08 -14.54
CA ILE A 375 3.90 -10.09 -13.69
C ILE A 375 2.78 -9.40 -14.46
N ILE A 376 3.01 -9.06 -15.73
CA ILE A 376 1.99 -8.42 -16.59
C ILE A 376 0.81 -9.38 -16.80
N ASN A 377 1.10 -10.65 -17.12
CA ASN A 377 0.05 -11.66 -17.28
C ASN A 377 -0.72 -11.89 -15.98
N THR A 378 -0.02 -11.94 -14.83
CA THR A 378 -0.64 -12.05 -13.51
C THR A 378 -1.53 -10.84 -13.21
N ALA A 379 -1.08 -9.61 -13.53
CA ALA A 379 -1.88 -8.41 -13.33
C ALA A 379 -3.18 -8.42 -14.17
N LEU A 380 -3.11 -8.89 -15.41
CA LEU A 380 -4.30 -9.06 -16.27
C LEU A 380 -5.26 -10.13 -15.73
N LEU A 381 -4.73 -11.27 -15.25
CA LEU A 381 -5.55 -12.31 -14.63
C LEU A 381 -6.21 -11.82 -13.33
N ILE A 382 -5.51 -11.03 -12.51
CA ILE A 382 -6.04 -10.38 -11.31
C ILE A 382 -7.17 -9.43 -11.69
N LEU A 383 -6.97 -8.56 -12.69
CA LEU A 383 -8.01 -7.65 -13.19
C LEU A 383 -9.28 -8.40 -13.61
N LEU A 384 -9.11 -9.44 -14.41
CA LEU A 384 -10.22 -10.28 -14.87
C LEU A 384 -10.93 -10.98 -13.70
N SER A 385 -10.16 -11.49 -12.74
CA SER A 385 -10.72 -12.16 -11.56
C SER A 385 -11.54 -11.22 -10.69
N TYR A 386 -11.06 -9.99 -10.47
CA TYR A 386 -11.83 -8.94 -9.78
C TYR A 386 -13.12 -8.67 -10.51
N ALA A 387 -13.05 -8.41 -11.82
CA ALA A 387 -14.23 -8.07 -12.61
C ALA A 387 -15.27 -9.20 -12.58
N VAL A 388 -14.86 -10.44 -12.78
CA VAL A 388 -15.77 -11.60 -12.78
C VAL A 388 -16.36 -11.86 -11.40
N ALA A 389 -15.54 -11.87 -10.35
CA ALA A 389 -15.99 -12.17 -8.99
C ALA A 389 -16.93 -11.09 -8.44
N TYR A 390 -16.60 -9.80 -8.66
CA TYR A 390 -17.46 -8.67 -8.28
C TYR A 390 -18.79 -8.68 -9.05
N SER A 391 -18.75 -8.85 -10.39
CA SER A 391 -19.98 -8.93 -11.19
C SER A 391 -20.86 -10.08 -10.75
N ALA A 392 -20.27 -11.26 -10.47
CA ALA A 392 -21.03 -12.44 -10.06
C ALA A 392 -21.76 -12.23 -8.73
N ILE A 393 -21.07 -11.68 -7.72
CA ILE A 393 -21.70 -11.47 -6.40
C ILE A 393 -22.72 -10.34 -6.45
N THR A 394 -22.45 -9.23 -7.14
CA THR A 394 -23.40 -8.11 -7.29
C THR A 394 -24.65 -8.55 -8.03
N LEU A 395 -24.51 -9.34 -9.11
CA LEU A 395 -25.67 -9.88 -9.84
C LEU A 395 -26.49 -10.89 -8.99
N ALA A 396 -25.82 -11.67 -8.15
CA ALA A 396 -26.50 -12.60 -7.25
C ALA A 396 -27.28 -11.88 -6.13
N GLU A 397 -26.75 -10.77 -5.62
CA GLU A 397 -27.38 -9.97 -4.56
C GLU A 397 -28.47 -9.03 -5.10
N GLU A 398 -28.22 -8.35 -6.22
CA GLU A 398 -29.08 -7.27 -6.73
C GLU A 398 -29.99 -7.70 -7.91
N GLY A 399 -29.65 -8.79 -8.59
CA GLY A 399 -30.45 -9.36 -9.68
C GLY A 399 -30.48 -8.55 -10.99
N THR A 400 -29.75 -7.42 -11.10
CA THR A 400 -29.75 -6.55 -12.28
C THR A 400 -28.34 -6.03 -12.60
N TRP A 401 -28.05 -5.84 -13.90
CA TRP A 401 -26.78 -5.26 -14.36
C TRP A 401 -26.65 -3.77 -14.07
N GLU A 402 -27.73 -3.07 -13.84
CA GLU A 402 -27.77 -1.63 -13.59
C GLU A 402 -27.13 -1.23 -12.26
N MET A 403 -26.97 -2.20 -11.35
CA MET A 403 -26.36 -2.00 -10.04
C MET A 403 -24.83 -2.16 -10.03
N LEU A 404 -24.21 -2.48 -11.17
CA LEU A 404 -22.77 -2.55 -11.28
C LEU A 404 -22.17 -1.14 -11.24
N ASP A 405 -21.35 -0.87 -10.22
CA ASP A 405 -20.66 0.41 -10.08
C ASP A 405 -19.37 0.45 -10.91
N TRP A 406 -19.38 1.23 -11.98
CA TRP A 406 -18.25 1.41 -12.88
C TRP A 406 -17.00 2.00 -12.19
N HIS A 407 -17.17 2.76 -11.11
CA HIS A 407 -16.04 3.28 -10.34
C HIS A 407 -15.23 2.15 -9.68
N VAL A 408 -15.88 1.06 -9.31
CA VAL A 408 -15.21 -0.12 -8.77
C VAL A 408 -14.32 -0.79 -9.82
N TYR A 409 -14.77 -0.87 -11.08
CA TYR A 409 -13.92 -1.42 -12.17
C TYR A 409 -12.70 -0.53 -12.46
N VAL A 410 -12.83 0.78 -12.33
CA VAL A 410 -11.68 1.70 -12.41
C VAL A 410 -10.69 1.40 -11.26
N CYS A 411 -11.17 1.14 -10.06
CA CYS A 411 -10.33 0.72 -8.94
C CYS A 411 -9.60 -0.60 -9.24
N PHE A 412 -10.25 -1.58 -9.89
CA PHE A 412 -9.61 -2.82 -10.33
C PHE A 412 -8.49 -2.56 -11.34
N ALA A 413 -8.71 -1.66 -12.31
CA ALA A 413 -7.69 -1.30 -13.28
C ALA A 413 -6.47 -0.63 -12.62
N ILE A 414 -6.70 0.28 -11.67
CA ILE A 414 -5.63 0.90 -10.87
C ILE A 414 -4.89 -0.15 -10.05
N ASN A 415 -5.62 -1.08 -9.41
CA ASN A 415 -5.04 -2.18 -8.64
C ASN A 415 -4.15 -3.06 -9.51
N ALA A 416 -4.60 -3.44 -10.71
CA ALA A 416 -3.80 -4.21 -11.66
C ALA A 416 -2.51 -3.46 -12.08
N LEU A 417 -2.60 -2.14 -12.28
CA LEU A 417 -1.43 -1.31 -12.54
C LEU A 417 -0.45 -1.31 -11.36
N LEU A 418 -0.97 -1.19 -10.12
CA LEU A 418 -0.15 -1.28 -8.92
C LEU A 418 0.53 -2.65 -8.79
N VAL A 419 -0.12 -3.74 -9.22
CA VAL A 419 0.50 -5.07 -9.25
C VAL A 419 1.72 -5.11 -10.17
N VAL A 420 1.71 -4.42 -11.31
CA VAL A 420 2.90 -4.32 -12.19
C VAL A 420 4.05 -3.63 -11.47
N PHE A 421 3.79 -2.61 -10.65
CA PHE A 421 4.82 -1.94 -9.84
C PHE A 421 5.40 -2.83 -8.73
N SER A 422 4.81 -3.98 -8.41
CA SER A 422 5.36 -4.93 -7.43
C SER A 422 6.77 -5.41 -7.80
N TYR A 423 7.14 -5.38 -9.09
CA TYR A 423 8.50 -5.68 -9.53
C TYR A 423 9.57 -4.78 -8.91
N GLY A 424 9.31 -3.47 -8.88
CA GLY A 424 10.21 -2.52 -8.20
C GLY A 424 10.21 -2.70 -6.68
N LEU A 425 9.06 -3.05 -6.11
CA LEU A 425 8.92 -3.30 -4.67
C LEU A 425 9.71 -4.54 -4.23
N ILE A 426 9.75 -5.61 -5.04
CA ILE A 426 10.58 -6.80 -4.79
C ILE A 426 12.05 -6.41 -4.59
N TYR A 427 12.60 -5.56 -5.47
CA TYR A 427 13.99 -5.10 -5.35
C TYR A 427 14.25 -4.30 -4.05
N ILE A 428 13.31 -3.45 -3.65
CA ILE A 428 13.41 -2.70 -2.39
C ILE A 428 13.40 -3.66 -1.19
N ILE A 429 12.51 -4.65 -1.20
CA ILE A 429 12.37 -5.66 -0.15
C ILE A 429 13.62 -6.53 -0.05
N GLU A 430 14.21 -6.96 -1.17
CA GLU A 430 15.48 -7.69 -1.18
C GLU A 430 16.57 -6.94 -0.41
N ARG A 431 16.69 -5.62 -0.65
CA ARG A 431 17.69 -4.79 0.02
C ARG A 431 17.40 -4.55 1.49
N LEU A 432 16.14 -4.31 1.85
CA LEU A 432 15.76 -4.01 3.23
C LEU A 432 15.87 -5.24 4.15
N PHE A 433 15.46 -6.40 3.64
CA PHE A 433 15.39 -7.64 4.44
C PHE A 433 16.57 -8.58 4.19
N GLY A 434 17.46 -8.27 3.23
CA GLY A 434 18.59 -9.12 2.88
C GLY A 434 18.16 -10.47 2.30
N LEU A 435 17.07 -10.48 1.54
CA LEU A 435 16.52 -11.65 0.87
C LEU A 435 17.00 -11.69 -0.58
N THR A 436 16.90 -12.85 -1.23
CA THR A 436 17.27 -13.04 -2.63
C THR A 436 16.11 -13.68 -3.38
N SER A 437 15.57 -13.01 -4.39
CA SER A 437 14.52 -13.55 -5.24
C SER A 437 15.07 -14.40 -6.39
N ALA A 438 14.20 -15.17 -7.02
CA ALA A 438 14.54 -15.91 -8.24
C ALA A 438 14.95 -14.95 -9.38
N ILE A 439 14.39 -13.73 -9.43
CA ILE A 439 14.74 -12.72 -10.44
C ILE A 439 16.22 -12.34 -10.31
N THR A 440 16.66 -11.98 -9.11
CA THR A 440 18.05 -11.63 -8.83
C THR A 440 18.98 -12.82 -9.13
N LEU A 441 18.57 -14.05 -8.82
CA LEU A 441 19.35 -15.22 -9.18
C LEU A 441 19.49 -15.38 -10.70
N VAL A 442 18.41 -15.18 -11.47
CA VAL A 442 18.46 -15.22 -12.94
C VAL A 442 19.36 -14.12 -13.51
N GLU A 443 19.28 -12.91 -12.97
CA GLU A 443 20.16 -11.80 -13.38
C GLU A 443 21.63 -12.11 -13.10
N LEU A 444 21.95 -12.75 -11.97
CA LEU A 444 23.28 -13.19 -11.61
C LEU A 444 23.80 -14.37 -12.46
N THR A 445 22.92 -15.17 -13.06
CA THR A 445 23.37 -16.22 -14.03
C THR A 445 23.74 -15.67 -15.40
N ASN A 446 23.60 -14.37 -15.63
CA ASN A 446 23.99 -13.75 -16.89
C ASN A 446 25.51 -13.68 -17.02
N VAL A 447 26.08 -14.58 -17.81
CA VAL A 447 27.52 -14.65 -18.09
C VAL A 447 28.08 -13.44 -18.83
N SER A 448 27.23 -12.60 -19.43
CA SER A 448 27.61 -11.34 -20.07
C SER A 448 27.67 -10.17 -19.10
N SER A 449 27.45 -10.39 -17.80
CA SER A 449 27.62 -9.34 -16.80
C SER A 449 29.09 -8.90 -16.68
N ASN A 450 29.33 -7.65 -16.33
CA ASN A 450 30.70 -7.10 -16.26
C ASN A 450 31.63 -7.92 -15.36
N LEU A 451 31.12 -8.42 -14.23
CA LEU A 451 31.90 -9.25 -13.30
C LEU A 451 32.23 -10.62 -13.91
N MET A 452 31.29 -11.26 -14.58
CA MET A 452 31.50 -12.54 -15.25
C MET A 452 32.45 -12.44 -16.45
N LEU A 453 32.38 -11.34 -17.23
CA LEU A 453 33.34 -11.08 -18.30
C LEU A 453 34.76 -10.88 -17.76
N GLN A 454 34.93 -10.12 -16.67
CA GLN A 454 36.22 -10.02 -15.99
C GLN A 454 36.73 -11.36 -15.45
N PHE A 455 35.83 -12.21 -14.96
CA PHE A 455 36.17 -13.54 -14.50
C PHE A 455 36.65 -14.43 -15.65
N ALA A 456 35.94 -14.43 -16.77
CA ALA A 456 36.32 -15.16 -17.97
C ALA A 456 37.65 -14.70 -18.58
N GLU A 457 37.96 -13.38 -18.50
CA GLU A 457 39.17 -12.80 -19.01
C GLU A 457 40.38 -13.12 -18.12
N LYS A 458 40.26 -12.96 -16.79
CA LYS A 458 41.37 -13.09 -15.85
C LYS A 458 41.69 -14.55 -15.48
N ALA A 459 40.66 -15.41 -15.41
CA ALA A 459 40.79 -16.80 -15.01
C ALA A 459 39.91 -17.72 -15.89
N PRO A 460 40.24 -17.84 -17.20
CA PRO A 460 39.38 -18.54 -18.18
C PRO A 460 39.16 -20.03 -17.85
N GLY A 461 40.18 -20.72 -17.34
CA GLY A 461 40.07 -22.10 -16.93
C GLY A 461 39.14 -22.29 -15.73
N THR A 462 39.28 -21.42 -14.73
CA THR A 462 38.39 -21.44 -13.55
C THR A 462 36.96 -21.05 -13.93
N PHE A 463 36.77 -20.09 -14.83
CA PHE A 463 35.43 -19.73 -15.33
C PHE A 463 34.75 -20.90 -16.01
N GLN A 464 35.47 -21.65 -16.86
CA GLN A 464 34.95 -22.84 -17.52
C GLN A 464 34.62 -23.95 -16.52
N HIS A 465 35.47 -24.18 -15.52
CA HIS A 465 35.23 -25.08 -14.40
C HIS A 465 33.95 -24.69 -13.66
N SER A 466 33.80 -23.40 -13.28
CA SER A 466 32.62 -22.91 -12.57
C SER A 466 31.33 -23.09 -13.39
N LEU A 467 31.36 -22.94 -14.71
CA LEU A 467 30.23 -23.27 -15.59
C LEU A 467 29.85 -24.74 -15.56
N GLN A 468 30.83 -25.63 -15.59
CA GLN A 468 30.60 -27.07 -15.53
C GLN A 468 30.04 -27.48 -14.17
N VAL A 469 30.68 -27.07 -13.09
CA VAL A 469 30.22 -27.30 -11.70
C VAL A 469 28.80 -26.74 -11.48
N SER A 470 28.52 -25.56 -11.94
CA SER A 470 27.20 -24.92 -11.81
C SER A 470 26.11 -25.75 -12.51
N THR A 471 26.41 -26.30 -13.67
CA THR A 471 25.49 -27.12 -14.45
C THR A 471 25.28 -28.48 -13.78
N LEU A 472 26.37 -29.15 -13.38
CA LEU A 472 26.35 -30.45 -12.70
C LEU A 472 25.56 -30.38 -11.38
N ALA A 473 25.85 -29.36 -10.57
CA ALA A 473 25.21 -29.14 -9.29
C ALA A 473 23.71 -28.80 -9.44
N ALA A 474 23.34 -27.99 -10.43
CA ALA A 474 21.94 -27.62 -10.68
C ALA A 474 21.07 -28.82 -11.08
N GLU A 475 21.61 -29.75 -11.92
CA GLU A 475 20.89 -30.96 -12.29
C GLU A 475 20.67 -31.89 -11.07
N ALA A 476 21.66 -32.04 -10.21
CA ALA A 476 21.53 -32.81 -8.98
C ALA A 476 20.52 -32.14 -8.02
N ALA A 477 20.57 -30.83 -7.87
CA ALA A 477 19.60 -30.08 -7.07
C ALA A 477 18.16 -30.28 -7.57
N LYS A 478 17.94 -30.20 -8.87
CA LYS A 478 16.64 -30.45 -9.50
C LYS A 478 16.12 -31.85 -9.20
N LYS A 479 16.97 -32.86 -9.27
CA LYS A 479 16.60 -34.27 -9.03
C LYS A 479 16.07 -34.52 -7.63
N ILE A 480 16.68 -33.89 -6.61
CA ILE A 480 16.28 -34.07 -5.21
C ILE A 480 15.32 -32.99 -4.68
N GLY A 481 14.77 -32.14 -5.58
CA GLY A 481 13.84 -31.08 -5.22
C GLY A 481 14.44 -29.95 -4.40
N ALA A 482 15.76 -29.70 -4.50
CA ALA A 482 16.44 -28.53 -3.96
C ALA A 482 16.37 -27.34 -4.94
N ASN A 483 16.79 -26.15 -4.52
CA ASN A 483 16.73 -24.97 -5.37
C ASN A 483 17.83 -24.96 -6.43
N ALA A 484 17.50 -25.51 -7.62
CA ALA A 484 18.45 -25.65 -8.72
C ALA A 484 19.00 -24.31 -9.23
N LEU A 485 18.18 -23.23 -9.24
CA LEU A 485 18.62 -21.91 -9.68
C LEU A 485 19.63 -21.31 -8.69
N LEU A 486 19.38 -21.46 -7.39
CA LEU A 486 20.28 -21.00 -6.35
C LEU A 486 21.63 -21.74 -6.41
N VAL A 487 21.59 -23.06 -6.56
CA VAL A 487 22.81 -23.89 -6.69
C VAL A 487 23.58 -23.51 -7.96
N ARG A 488 22.90 -23.32 -9.08
CA ARG A 488 23.50 -22.89 -10.33
C ARG A 488 24.23 -21.56 -10.18
N THR A 489 23.55 -20.58 -9.57
CA THR A 489 24.14 -19.26 -9.31
C THR A 489 25.32 -19.37 -8.35
N GLY A 490 25.19 -20.11 -7.23
CA GLY A 490 26.30 -20.35 -6.32
C GLY A 490 27.50 -20.98 -6.99
N GLY A 491 27.28 -21.98 -7.88
CA GLY A 491 28.32 -22.65 -8.64
C GLY A 491 29.05 -21.73 -9.64
N LEU A 492 28.37 -20.72 -10.20
CA LEU A 492 29.02 -19.74 -11.06
C LEU A 492 30.00 -18.82 -10.32
N TYR A 493 29.75 -18.55 -9.03
CA TYR A 493 30.51 -17.57 -8.25
C TYR A 493 31.47 -18.19 -7.25
N HIS A 494 31.40 -19.51 -6.96
CA HIS A 494 32.13 -20.11 -5.83
C HIS A 494 33.63 -19.86 -5.87
N ASP A 495 34.21 -19.85 -7.06
CA ASP A 495 35.65 -19.74 -7.31
C ASP A 495 36.08 -18.35 -7.84
N ILE A 496 35.24 -17.33 -7.74
CA ILE A 496 35.54 -15.99 -8.30
C ILE A 496 36.81 -15.38 -7.69
N GLY A 497 37.22 -15.81 -6.50
CA GLY A 497 38.44 -15.34 -5.83
C GLY A 497 39.73 -15.75 -6.52
N LYS A 498 39.71 -16.81 -7.33
CA LYS A 498 40.87 -17.26 -8.11
C LYS A 498 41.33 -16.24 -9.15
N MET A 499 40.48 -15.27 -9.48
CA MET A 499 40.87 -14.11 -10.36
C MET A 499 42.09 -13.32 -9.84
N VAL A 500 42.35 -13.30 -8.54
CA VAL A 500 43.42 -12.51 -7.95
C VAL A 500 44.80 -13.09 -8.30
N ASN A 501 44.92 -14.42 -8.21
CA ASN A 501 46.14 -15.15 -8.50
C ASN A 501 45.88 -16.30 -9.48
N ALA A 502 45.28 -16.01 -10.63
CA ALA A 502 44.77 -17.03 -11.54
C ALA A 502 45.85 -18.06 -11.98
N HIS A 503 47.07 -17.58 -12.21
CA HIS A 503 48.19 -18.41 -12.61
C HIS A 503 48.71 -19.39 -11.56
N CYS A 504 48.25 -19.25 -10.29
CA CYS A 504 48.57 -20.22 -9.25
C CYS A 504 47.68 -21.44 -9.29
N PHE A 505 46.59 -21.43 -10.05
CA PHE A 505 45.61 -22.53 -10.16
C PHE A 505 45.81 -23.29 -11.46
N THR A 506 45.88 -24.64 -11.36
CA THR A 506 46.30 -25.54 -12.45
C THR A 506 45.48 -25.39 -13.72
N GLU A 507 44.18 -25.08 -13.59
CA GLU A 507 43.29 -24.91 -14.73
C GLU A 507 43.56 -23.64 -15.56
N ASN A 508 44.33 -22.65 -15.00
CA ASN A 508 44.73 -21.44 -15.71
C ASN A 508 46.22 -21.38 -16.03
N GLN A 509 46.99 -22.46 -15.75
CA GLN A 509 48.44 -22.43 -15.96
C GLN A 509 48.79 -22.67 -17.44
N PHE A 510 49.71 -21.87 -17.93
CA PHE A 510 50.38 -22.04 -19.22
C PHE A 510 51.90 -22.00 -18.96
N GLY A 511 52.53 -23.17 -18.77
CA GLY A 511 53.97 -23.27 -18.49
C GLY A 511 54.29 -23.59 -17.03
N ASP A 512 55.37 -22.98 -16.49
CA ASP A 512 55.87 -23.29 -15.14
C ASP A 512 54.86 -22.91 -14.04
N ASN A 513 54.71 -23.83 -13.07
CA ASN A 513 53.86 -23.58 -11.91
C ASN A 513 54.54 -22.57 -10.94
N PRO A 514 53.96 -21.36 -10.69
CA PRO A 514 54.56 -20.39 -9.77
C PRO A 514 54.70 -20.91 -8.35
N LEU A 515 53.83 -21.81 -7.93
CA LEU A 515 53.80 -22.37 -6.57
C LEU A 515 54.95 -23.37 -6.33
N SER A 516 55.62 -23.87 -7.39
CA SER A 516 56.74 -24.81 -7.25
C SER A 516 57.98 -24.20 -6.60
N LYS A 517 58.06 -22.87 -6.53
CA LYS A 517 59.17 -22.10 -5.95
C LYS A 517 58.90 -21.70 -4.48
N LEU A 518 57.73 -22.00 -3.95
CA LEU A 518 57.31 -21.65 -2.60
C LEU A 518 57.33 -22.87 -1.66
N SER A 519 57.38 -22.61 -0.34
CA SER A 519 57.17 -23.65 0.62
C SER A 519 55.73 -24.23 0.44
N TYR A 520 55.51 -25.49 0.80
CA TYR A 520 54.15 -26.07 0.75
C TYR A 520 53.17 -25.33 1.64
N VAL A 521 53.62 -24.74 2.74
CA VAL A 521 52.78 -23.92 3.62
C VAL A 521 52.35 -22.64 2.89
N ASP A 522 53.27 -21.90 2.30
CA ASP A 522 52.97 -20.66 1.59
C ASP A 522 52.06 -20.92 0.37
N ALA A 523 52.38 -21.97 -0.40
CA ALA A 523 51.55 -22.40 -1.53
C ALA A 523 50.13 -22.78 -1.11
N ALA A 524 49.96 -23.53 -0.02
CA ALA A 524 48.65 -23.84 0.54
C ALA A 524 47.87 -22.59 0.96
N GLN A 525 48.55 -21.63 1.60
CA GLN A 525 47.88 -20.38 2.03
C GLN A 525 47.41 -19.52 0.86
N ILE A 526 48.15 -19.48 -0.25
CA ILE A 526 47.75 -18.80 -1.49
C ILE A 526 46.49 -19.48 -2.06
N VAL A 527 46.47 -20.81 -2.09
CA VAL A 527 45.32 -21.56 -2.61
C VAL A 527 44.11 -21.39 -1.70
N ILE A 528 44.24 -21.54 -0.38
CA ILE A 528 43.18 -21.36 0.59
C ILE A 528 42.62 -19.92 0.55
N GLY A 529 43.50 -18.96 0.31
CA GLY A 529 43.17 -17.53 0.28
C GLY A 529 42.12 -17.11 -0.77
N HIS A 530 41.89 -17.94 -1.82
CA HIS A 530 40.90 -17.60 -2.83
C HIS A 530 39.48 -17.47 -2.25
N VAL A 531 39.15 -18.20 -1.18
CA VAL A 531 37.85 -18.10 -0.52
C VAL A 531 37.64 -16.69 0.04
N ALA A 532 38.62 -16.19 0.80
CA ALA A 532 38.56 -14.84 1.38
C ALA A 532 38.53 -13.76 0.29
N GLU A 533 39.34 -13.90 -0.75
CA GLU A 533 39.34 -13.00 -1.91
C GLU A 533 38.02 -13.04 -2.67
N GLY A 534 37.42 -14.23 -2.84
CA GLY A 534 36.11 -14.41 -3.44
C GLY A 534 35.03 -13.66 -2.67
N VAL A 535 34.99 -13.78 -1.36
CA VAL A 535 34.08 -13.03 -0.47
C VAL A 535 34.31 -11.51 -0.63
N ARG A 536 35.56 -11.07 -0.66
CA ARG A 536 35.90 -9.66 -0.84
C ARG A 536 35.39 -9.09 -2.19
N ILE A 537 35.60 -9.82 -3.27
CA ILE A 537 35.14 -9.48 -4.63
C ILE A 537 33.63 -9.46 -4.68
N ALA A 538 32.97 -10.47 -4.14
CA ALA A 538 31.52 -10.58 -4.12
C ALA A 538 30.87 -9.40 -3.34
N LYS A 539 31.38 -9.07 -2.15
CA LYS A 539 30.91 -7.93 -1.35
C LYS A 539 31.10 -6.60 -2.08
N LYS A 540 32.25 -6.38 -2.71
CA LYS A 540 32.55 -5.17 -3.52
C LYS A 540 31.52 -5.02 -4.67
N ASN A 541 31.09 -6.11 -5.28
CA ASN A 541 30.13 -6.13 -6.37
C ASN A 541 28.69 -6.29 -5.92
N LYS A 542 28.41 -6.18 -4.59
CA LYS A 542 27.07 -6.25 -4.00
C LYS A 542 26.33 -7.54 -4.31
N ILE A 543 27.05 -8.65 -4.44
CA ILE A 543 26.49 -9.98 -4.59
C ILE A 543 25.73 -10.34 -3.28
N PRO A 544 24.54 -10.94 -3.36
CA PRO A 544 23.76 -11.32 -2.19
C PRO A 544 24.52 -12.26 -1.24
N GLU A 545 24.31 -12.08 0.07
CA GLU A 545 24.92 -12.92 1.12
C GLU A 545 24.63 -14.41 0.91
N THR A 546 23.48 -14.75 0.33
CA THR A 546 23.11 -16.12 -0.01
C THR A 546 24.11 -16.77 -1.00
N ILE A 547 24.63 -15.99 -1.95
CA ILE A 547 25.64 -16.45 -2.92
C ILE A 547 27.03 -16.40 -2.31
N ILE A 548 27.34 -15.37 -1.51
CA ILE A 548 28.60 -15.31 -0.78
C ILE A 548 28.77 -16.54 0.12
N HIS A 549 27.70 -17.03 0.71
CA HIS A 549 27.72 -18.25 1.53
C HIS A 549 28.17 -19.50 0.76
N PHE A 550 27.89 -19.60 -0.53
CA PHE A 550 28.47 -20.67 -1.37
C PHE A 550 29.97 -20.53 -1.51
N ILE A 551 30.48 -19.30 -1.67
CA ILE A 551 31.94 -19.04 -1.73
C ILE A 551 32.61 -19.46 -0.41
N GLU A 552 31.98 -19.17 0.71
CA GLU A 552 32.53 -19.49 2.05
C GLU A 552 32.54 -21.00 2.35
N THR A 553 31.53 -21.75 1.82
CA THR A 553 31.25 -23.11 2.27
C THR A 553 31.73 -24.20 1.35
N HIS A 554 32.11 -23.90 0.09
CA HIS A 554 32.36 -24.95 -0.93
C HIS A 554 33.53 -25.88 -0.59
N HIS A 555 34.50 -25.43 0.21
CA HIS A 555 35.57 -26.27 0.74
C HIS A 555 35.37 -26.67 2.22
N GLY A 556 34.40 -26.06 2.91
CA GLY A 556 34.14 -26.33 4.32
C GLY A 556 35.39 -26.17 5.18
N THR A 557 35.69 -27.18 5.98
CA THR A 557 36.92 -27.34 6.79
C THR A 557 37.81 -28.40 6.19
N GLY A 558 37.79 -28.60 4.88
CA GLY A 558 38.65 -29.51 4.18
C GLY A 558 40.14 -29.09 4.22
N LYS A 559 41.03 -29.93 3.72
CA LYS A 559 42.47 -29.65 3.64
C LYS A 559 42.88 -29.44 2.19
N ALA A 560 43.87 -28.61 1.95
CA ALA A 560 44.60 -28.51 0.69
C ALA A 560 45.53 -29.76 0.55
N LEU A 561 44.90 -30.91 0.25
CA LEU A 561 45.50 -32.24 0.41
C LEU A 561 46.82 -32.42 -0.34
N TYR A 562 46.97 -31.86 -1.53
CA TYR A 562 48.21 -31.93 -2.29
C TYR A 562 49.39 -31.37 -1.48
N PHE A 563 49.28 -30.20 -0.96
CA PHE A 563 50.33 -29.54 -0.19
C PHE A 563 50.53 -30.19 1.15
N PHE A 564 49.46 -30.58 1.84
CA PHE A 564 49.52 -31.27 3.11
C PHE A 564 50.24 -32.61 3.00
N ASN A 565 49.84 -33.42 2.04
CA ASN A 565 50.47 -34.74 1.84
C ASN A 565 51.94 -34.62 1.40
N SER A 566 52.26 -33.64 0.53
CA SER A 566 53.63 -33.36 0.11
C SER A 566 54.52 -32.91 1.29
N TYR A 567 53.98 -32.02 2.14
CA TYR A 567 54.67 -31.59 3.37
C TYR A 567 54.91 -32.77 4.36
N CYS A 568 53.90 -33.63 4.56
CA CYS A 568 54.04 -34.81 5.42
C CYS A 568 55.09 -35.81 4.86
N ASN A 569 55.19 -35.96 3.55
CA ASN A 569 56.17 -36.83 2.91
C ASN A 569 57.61 -36.30 3.08
N GLU A 570 57.78 -35.00 3.17
CA GLU A 570 59.09 -34.37 3.44
C GLU A 570 59.49 -34.37 4.93
N HIS A 571 58.50 -34.53 5.85
CA HIS A 571 58.72 -34.50 7.31
C HIS A 571 58.19 -35.80 7.97
N PRO A 572 58.68 -36.98 7.58
CA PRO A 572 58.18 -38.25 8.08
C PRO A 572 58.40 -38.40 9.61
N GLY A 573 57.32 -38.65 10.33
CA GLY A 573 57.36 -38.90 11.79
C GLY A 573 57.32 -37.65 12.69
N GLU A 574 57.23 -36.47 12.14
CA GLU A 574 56.98 -35.23 12.86
C GLU A 574 55.51 -35.04 13.19
N ASP A 575 55.21 -34.37 14.33
CA ASP A 575 53.84 -33.93 14.63
C ASP A 575 53.55 -32.63 13.85
N ILE A 576 52.73 -32.73 12.83
CA ILE A 576 52.51 -31.66 11.87
C ILE A 576 51.29 -30.84 12.24
N ASP A 577 51.45 -29.52 12.36
CA ASP A 577 50.33 -28.60 12.49
C ASP A 577 49.52 -28.57 11.16
N GLU A 578 48.29 -29.04 11.25
CA GLU A 578 47.37 -29.12 10.12
C GLU A 578 46.71 -27.76 9.77
N THR A 579 46.79 -26.82 10.71
CA THR A 579 46.08 -25.50 10.61
C THR A 579 46.42 -24.73 9.35
N PRO A 580 47.68 -24.62 8.88
CA PRO A 580 48.04 -23.90 7.67
C PRO A 580 47.49 -24.50 6.39
N PHE A 581 47.12 -25.78 6.41
CA PHE A 581 46.63 -26.51 5.27
C PHE A 581 45.08 -26.67 5.26
N THR A 582 44.40 -26.16 6.31
CA THR A 582 42.97 -26.36 6.50
C THR A 582 42.20 -25.12 6.14
N TYR A 583 41.11 -25.29 5.34
CA TYR A 583 40.19 -24.21 5.02
C TYR A 583 39.44 -23.73 6.29
N PRO A 584 39.21 -22.43 6.45
CA PRO A 584 38.64 -21.88 7.66
C PRO A 584 37.15 -22.18 7.84
N GLY A 585 36.46 -22.71 6.84
CA GLY A 585 35.05 -22.94 6.85
C GLY A 585 34.23 -21.67 6.57
N PRO A 586 32.93 -21.72 6.88
CA PRO A 586 32.14 -22.75 7.54
C PRO A 586 31.87 -23.97 6.67
N MET A 587 31.43 -25.07 7.31
CA MET A 587 30.94 -26.25 6.58
C MET A 587 29.57 -25.96 5.93
N PRO A 588 29.22 -26.69 4.86
CA PRO A 588 27.88 -26.64 4.28
C PRO A 588 26.79 -26.89 5.32
N ASP A 589 25.72 -26.09 5.29
CA ASP A 589 24.61 -26.14 6.23
C ASP A 589 23.23 -26.29 5.58
N SER A 590 23.20 -26.32 4.25
CA SER A 590 22.01 -26.53 3.44
C SER A 590 22.21 -27.64 2.42
N LYS A 591 21.12 -28.17 1.82
CA LYS A 591 21.21 -29.11 0.70
C LYS A 591 21.97 -28.49 -0.46
N GLU A 592 21.69 -27.23 -0.74
CA GLU A 592 22.22 -26.45 -1.85
C GLU A 592 23.74 -26.30 -1.77
N THR A 593 24.26 -25.88 -0.62
CA THR A 593 25.71 -25.71 -0.41
C THR A 593 26.45 -27.04 -0.38
N ALA A 594 25.82 -28.09 0.14
CA ALA A 594 26.39 -29.45 0.11
C ALA A 594 26.47 -30.02 -1.32
N ILE A 595 25.43 -29.83 -2.16
CA ILE A 595 25.44 -30.28 -3.55
C ILE A 595 26.58 -29.60 -4.31
N LEU A 596 26.81 -28.30 -4.09
CA LEU A 596 27.91 -27.57 -4.71
C LEU A 596 29.26 -28.15 -4.32
N MET A 597 29.52 -28.38 -3.03
CA MET A 597 30.77 -28.98 -2.54
C MET A 597 30.99 -30.36 -3.18
N LEU A 598 29.96 -31.20 -3.28
CA LEU A 598 30.06 -32.50 -3.92
C LEU A 598 30.35 -32.41 -5.42
N ALA A 599 29.68 -31.46 -6.11
CA ALA A 599 29.86 -31.27 -7.56
C ALA A 599 31.25 -30.73 -7.90
N ASP A 600 31.76 -29.79 -7.12
CA ASP A 600 33.11 -29.23 -7.26
C ASP A 600 34.16 -30.33 -7.10
N GLY A 601 34.09 -31.08 -5.98
CA GLY A 601 35.04 -32.16 -5.73
C GLY A 601 34.96 -33.24 -6.78
N VAL A 602 33.77 -33.60 -7.27
CA VAL A 602 33.58 -34.61 -8.30
C VAL A 602 34.11 -34.17 -9.67
N GLU A 603 33.85 -32.88 -10.06
CA GLU A 603 34.39 -32.33 -11.33
C GLU A 603 35.91 -32.31 -11.30
N ALA A 604 36.51 -31.78 -10.22
CA ALA A 604 37.95 -31.73 -10.06
C ALA A 604 38.60 -33.14 -10.10
N ARG A 605 37.99 -34.12 -9.43
CA ARG A 605 38.48 -35.52 -9.40
C ARG A 605 38.37 -36.19 -10.77
N THR A 606 37.26 -36.02 -11.47
CA THR A 606 37.05 -36.66 -12.78
C THR A 606 37.91 -36.05 -13.86
N ARG A 607 38.20 -34.72 -13.76
CA ARG A 607 39.09 -34.03 -14.68
C ARG A 607 40.54 -34.55 -14.64
N SER A 608 40.96 -35.13 -13.53
CA SER A 608 42.30 -35.72 -13.36
C SER A 608 42.42 -37.14 -13.86
N LEU A 609 41.33 -37.78 -14.42
CA LEU A 609 41.37 -39.13 -14.98
C LEU A 609 42.17 -39.16 -16.28
N GLN A 610 42.94 -40.22 -16.46
CA GLN A 610 43.69 -40.46 -17.71
C GLN A 610 42.79 -41.06 -18.81
N GLU A 611 41.79 -41.85 -18.40
CA GLU A 611 40.81 -42.48 -19.28
C GLU A 611 39.40 -42.20 -18.80
N PHE A 612 38.53 -41.76 -19.71
CA PHE A 612 37.13 -41.43 -19.42
C PHE A 612 36.22 -42.62 -19.78
N THR A 613 36.39 -43.75 -19.07
CA THR A 613 35.48 -44.90 -19.17
C THR A 613 34.33 -44.77 -18.15
N GLU A 614 33.23 -45.47 -18.39
CA GLU A 614 32.09 -45.47 -17.44
C GLU A 614 32.52 -45.98 -16.05
N GLU A 615 33.40 -46.96 -16.00
CA GLU A 615 33.93 -47.53 -14.76
C GLU A 615 34.84 -46.55 -14.02
N SER A 616 35.75 -45.84 -14.72
CA SER A 616 36.67 -44.89 -14.12
C SER A 616 35.92 -43.68 -13.58
N ILE A 617 34.92 -43.17 -14.31
CA ILE A 617 34.06 -42.07 -13.87
C ILE A 617 33.22 -42.51 -12.67
N SER A 618 32.58 -43.69 -12.73
CA SER A 618 31.76 -44.20 -11.62
C SER A 618 32.60 -44.34 -10.33
N SER A 619 33.80 -44.91 -10.45
CA SER A 619 34.72 -45.08 -9.32
C SER A 619 35.17 -43.74 -8.74
N ALA A 620 35.52 -42.75 -9.59
CA ALA A 620 35.93 -41.39 -9.14
C ALA A 620 34.82 -40.66 -8.40
N VAL A 621 33.57 -40.74 -8.93
CA VAL A 621 32.40 -40.12 -8.28
C VAL A 621 32.14 -40.77 -6.91
N ASP A 622 32.15 -42.13 -6.85
CA ASP A 622 31.92 -42.89 -5.62
C ASP A 622 32.97 -42.56 -4.55
N GLN A 623 34.24 -42.57 -4.94
CA GLN A 623 35.36 -42.26 -4.03
C GLN A 623 35.25 -40.85 -3.49
N MET A 624 34.94 -39.88 -4.33
CA MET A 624 34.87 -38.45 -3.89
C MET A 624 33.72 -38.22 -2.94
N ILE A 625 32.51 -38.67 -3.26
CA ILE A 625 31.34 -38.52 -2.39
C ILE A 625 31.58 -39.26 -1.06
N ASN A 626 32.10 -40.46 -1.07
CA ASN A 626 32.39 -41.22 0.14
C ASN A 626 33.46 -40.53 1.02
N ALA A 627 34.50 -39.95 0.40
CA ALA A 627 35.51 -39.19 1.12
C ALA A 627 34.92 -37.95 1.81
N GLN A 628 34.02 -37.20 1.15
CA GLN A 628 33.33 -36.02 1.76
C GLN A 628 32.40 -36.43 2.91
N ILE A 629 31.72 -37.57 2.81
CA ILE A 629 30.90 -38.13 3.88
C ILE A 629 31.79 -38.52 5.07
N ALA A 630 32.87 -39.28 4.81
CA ALA A 630 33.79 -39.79 5.84
C ALA A 630 34.51 -38.67 6.57
N SER A 631 34.88 -37.58 5.90
CA SER A 631 35.47 -36.39 6.50
C SER A 631 34.49 -35.56 7.35
N GLY A 632 33.21 -35.92 7.36
CA GLY A 632 32.18 -35.22 8.17
C GLY A 632 31.78 -33.85 7.64
N GLN A 633 32.15 -33.46 6.42
CA GLN A 633 31.83 -32.15 5.85
C GLN A 633 30.31 -31.91 5.68
N LEU A 634 29.54 -33.00 5.57
CA LEU A 634 28.09 -32.93 5.35
C LEU A 634 27.23 -32.99 6.63
N LYS A 635 27.85 -33.08 7.82
CA LYS A 635 27.16 -33.32 9.10
C LYS A 635 26.11 -32.26 9.49
N HIS A 636 26.22 -31.04 8.95
CA HIS A 636 25.29 -29.93 9.23
C HIS A 636 24.19 -29.78 8.16
N THR A 637 24.22 -30.63 7.15
CA THR A 637 23.25 -30.56 6.03
C THR A 637 22.02 -31.40 6.32
N SER A 638 20.93 -31.13 5.60
CA SER A 638 19.69 -31.92 5.66
C SER A 638 19.58 -32.95 4.50
N LEU A 639 20.72 -33.33 3.92
CA LEU A 639 20.74 -34.40 2.88
C LEU A 639 20.42 -35.74 3.54
N SER A 640 19.49 -36.50 2.94
CA SER A 640 19.24 -37.89 3.30
C SER A 640 20.15 -38.80 2.52
N PHE A 641 20.29 -40.07 2.97
CA PHE A 641 21.01 -41.08 2.20
C PHE A 641 20.41 -41.29 0.81
N LYS A 642 19.08 -41.16 0.68
CA LYS A 642 18.41 -41.23 -0.62
C LYS A 642 18.82 -40.06 -1.54
N ASP A 643 18.87 -38.83 -0.98
CA ASP A 643 19.32 -37.67 -1.76
C ASP A 643 20.75 -37.84 -2.26
N ILE A 644 21.65 -38.41 -1.43
CA ILE A 644 23.05 -38.65 -1.79
C ILE A 644 23.14 -39.65 -2.94
N GLU A 645 22.33 -40.73 -2.91
CA GLU A 645 22.33 -41.73 -3.96
C GLU A 645 21.79 -41.17 -5.29
N GLU A 646 20.73 -40.34 -5.22
CA GLU A 646 20.20 -39.65 -6.40
C GLU A 646 21.23 -38.64 -6.98
N ILE A 647 21.96 -37.89 -6.13
CA ILE A 647 23.04 -37.01 -6.55
C ILE A 647 24.15 -37.77 -7.24
N ARG A 648 24.57 -38.89 -6.65
CA ARG A 648 25.59 -39.79 -7.18
C ARG A 648 25.27 -40.28 -8.60
N GLN A 649 24.03 -40.72 -8.79
CA GLN A 649 23.58 -41.20 -10.11
C GLN A 649 23.59 -40.04 -11.14
N VAL A 650 23.07 -38.86 -10.78
CA VAL A 650 23.08 -37.72 -11.69
C VAL A 650 24.50 -37.32 -12.08
N PHE A 651 25.45 -37.31 -11.12
CA PHE A 651 26.83 -36.96 -11.42
C PHE A 651 27.48 -37.95 -12.38
N LYS A 652 27.28 -39.26 -12.20
CA LYS A 652 27.79 -40.29 -13.11
C LYS A 652 27.27 -40.10 -14.54
N GLU A 653 25.95 -39.93 -14.69
CA GLU A 653 25.30 -39.74 -15.98
C GLU A 653 25.76 -38.44 -16.69
N LYS A 654 25.83 -37.35 -15.94
CA LYS A 654 26.18 -36.05 -16.53
C LYS A 654 27.66 -35.96 -16.91
N ILE A 655 28.57 -36.42 -16.06
CA ILE A 655 30.01 -36.43 -16.37
C ILE A 655 30.31 -37.30 -17.58
N LEU A 656 29.68 -38.46 -17.68
CA LEU A 656 29.80 -39.31 -18.86
C LEU A 656 29.33 -38.58 -20.12
N SER A 657 28.19 -37.87 -20.07
CA SER A 657 27.67 -37.10 -21.20
C SER A 657 28.53 -35.88 -21.56
N MET A 658 29.17 -35.22 -20.57
CA MET A 658 30.02 -34.06 -20.80
C MET A 658 31.36 -34.41 -21.42
N ASN A 659 31.84 -35.64 -21.23
CA ASN A 659 33.13 -36.13 -21.73
C ASN A 659 33.00 -37.10 -22.92
N HIS A 660 31.85 -37.12 -23.60
CA HIS A 660 31.72 -37.90 -24.84
C HIS A 660 32.73 -37.45 -25.88
N HIS A 661 33.64 -38.36 -26.28
CA HIS A 661 34.59 -38.13 -27.40
C HIS A 661 33.81 -37.84 -28.68
N ARG A 662 34.09 -36.73 -29.34
CA ARG A 662 33.67 -36.53 -30.73
C ARG A 662 34.35 -37.63 -31.58
N ILE A 663 33.54 -38.30 -32.41
CA ILE A 663 34.05 -39.21 -33.41
C ILE A 663 35.05 -38.44 -34.27
N SER A 664 36.32 -38.92 -34.36
CA SER A 664 37.32 -38.32 -35.24
C SER A 664 36.84 -38.45 -36.69
N TYR A 665 36.80 -37.36 -37.41
CA TYR A 665 36.49 -37.42 -38.83
C TYR A 665 37.53 -38.26 -39.54
N PRO A 666 37.13 -39.28 -40.33
CA PRO A 666 38.11 -40.02 -41.09
C PRO A 666 38.82 -39.14 -42.09
N GLU A 667 40.17 -39.23 -42.14
CA GLU A 667 40.95 -38.53 -43.16
C GLU A 667 40.56 -39.08 -44.55
N ARG A 668 40.32 -38.15 -45.47
CA ARG A 668 40.09 -38.48 -46.86
C ARG A 668 41.37 -39.06 -47.45
N LYS A 669 41.39 -40.35 -47.76
CA LYS A 669 42.49 -40.97 -48.52
C LYS A 669 42.51 -40.28 -49.86
N THR A 670 43.50 -39.42 -50.09
CA THR A 670 43.88 -38.93 -51.42
C THR A 670 44.67 -40.03 -52.10
N GLU A 671 44.11 -40.66 -53.17
CA GLU A 671 44.85 -41.52 -54.10
C GLU A 671 45.93 -40.70 -54.84
#